data_e88c7713b35caacf35b1f5d666e8b19b
#
_entry.id   e88c7713b35caacf35b1f5d666e8b19b
#
_cell.length_a   1.000
_cell.length_b   1.000
_cell.length_c   1.000
_cell.angle_alpha   90.00
_cell.angle_beta   90.00
_cell.angle_gamma   90.00
#
_symmetry.space_group_name_H-M   'P 1'
#
loop_
_entity.id
_entity.type
_entity.pdbx_description
1 polymer ?
#
loop_
_entity_poly.entity_id
_entity_poly.type
_entity_poly.pdbx_seq_one_letter_code
_entity_poly.pdbx_strand_id
1 'polypeptide(L)'
;MRLDFWLLDLNHEAHEGKSAIWLWGVTHDNKRVLVIDANFQAYFYLLPKRGQDIDRLKEKIEREKPHPSIERVVIEKKKRLAKEREVLKIFSREPDSLEKSARECVKQLGVEASFEDKLRYSIKYQIEFEIRPCQWYSAEGTESSVDPRKYHVDKVFEISGHPTAIPRENAPKLRLLSFSIVAISPTGSPSPIRDPVRLVAWKNSDGHSSTVQSEKNSDEEIIDGLSKIHQKFDPDVVFSFGGNTFDWPYLIKRANLTKTKLSVGRDDGPARQSLYGHFSLTGRANVDLLDFSGDLYDVKIKTVENVAKFLGVEASNPAIDETEYYAHWTGNDRSALVGQMKAQAASVFNVGEDALDYTLQLSNLSALPPDQVLAAAVGFRVDSYLMMEAHKLGELIPAREELNIVPYKGAIVLEPSVGLHDRVAVLDFSAMYPSLMVKYNISPDTLVDSAGEDVFEVPEVGHHFRKNPPGLYKIVLSQLIASRQAAKREAAKTPRGTREHKILKAREKATKVITNATYGYAGWAGSRWYSREVAESAAALGRDTINKSIDLAKSLGLKVLYGDTDSLFVEYNEKLVSQFIKEIDKNLGLEINLGQLYTRILFTEAKKKYAGLMDDGELDVVGMEAIRGDWSNLARNVQNEVLRLVLEDANPTRAKSYVTNLIKDLESAKVPKPSLVIWKTLTKRPDEYEVNAPHVEVARKMAKEGWSVSVGDKVGFIITKKPGKLYQKAEPHFKVSMEQVDYDYYVNNQIVPAAARVLEVFGIAEKDLVGTSGQVSL
;
A
#
# COMPACT_ATOMS: atom_id res chain seq x y z
N MET A 1 6.37 -25.42 -31.75
CA MET A 1 7.62 -25.24 -30.97
C MET A 1 7.22 -25.04 -29.50
N ARG A 2 8.13 -25.38 -28.58
CA ARG A 2 7.92 -25.12 -27.14
C ARG A 2 8.73 -23.89 -26.69
N LEU A 3 8.13 -23.01 -25.94
CA LEU A 3 8.77 -21.83 -25.34
C LEU A 3 8.58 -21.86 -23.83
N ASP A 4 9.70 -21.78 -23.08
CA ASP A 4 9.68 -21.59 -21.63
C ASP A 4 10.01 -20.12 -21.33
N PHE A 5 9.15 -19.45 -20.53
CA PHE A 5 9.30 -18.04 -20.18
C PHE A 5 8.83 -17.76 -18.75
N TRP A 6 9.43 -16.77 -18.16
CA TRP A 6 9.01 -16.23 -16.87
C TRP A 6 8.10 -15.03 -17.08
N LEU A 7 6.89 -15.09 -16.58
CA LEU A 7 5.86 -14.06 -16.80
C LEU A 7 6.11 -12.84 -15.91
N LEU A 8 6.33 -11.68 -16.51
CA LEU A 8 6.50 -10.40 -15.82
C LEU A 8 5.17 -9.65 -15.70
N ASP A 9 4.48 -9.48 -16.83
CA ASP A 9 3.28 -8.65 -16.95
C ASP A 9 2.31 -9.29 -17.94
N LEU A 10 1.03 -8.92 -17.83
CA LEU A 10 -0.01 -9.34 -18.79
C LEU A 10 -1.06 -8.26 -18.99
N ASN A 11 -1.52 -8.14 -20.21
CA ASN A 11 -2.59 -7.23 -20.58
C ASN A 11 -3.50 -7.82 -21.66
N HIS A 12 -4.61 -7.17 -21.90
CA HIS A 12 -5.56 -7.49 -22.95
C HIS A 12 -5.40 -6.50 -24.11
N GLU A 13 -5.21 -7.02 -25.32
CA GLU A 13 -5.11 -6.22 -26.54
C GLU A 13 -5.80 -6.92 -27.71
N ALA A 14 -6.02 -6.18 -28.81
CA ALA A 14 -6.50 -6.78 -30.04
C ALA A 14 -5.33 -7.40 -30.82
N HIS A 15 -5.53 -8.61 -31.34
CA HIS A 15 -4.63 -9.28 -32.26
C HIS A 15 -5.43 -9.86 -33.44
N GLU A 16 -5.10 -9.47 -34.67
CA GLU A 16 -5.81 -9.89 -35.89
C GLU A 16 -7.33 -9.77 -35.85
N GLY A 17 -7.81 -8.67 -35.23
CA GLY A 17 -9.24 -8.39 -35.07
C GLY A 17 -9.97 -9.21 -34.01
N LYS A 18 -9.24 -9.98 -33.17
CA LYS A 18 -9.75 -10.71 -32.03
C LYS A 18 -9.18 -10.17 -30.73
N SER A 19 -9.91 -10.37 -29.63
CA SER A 19 -9.39 -10.13 -28.30
C SER A 19 -8.35 -11.18 -27.94
N ALA A 20 -7.18 -10.76 -27.47
CA ALA A 20 -6.08 -11.64 -27.09
C ALA A 20 -5.48 -11.22 -25.75
N ILE A 21 -4.88 -12.19 -25.07
CA ILE A 21 -4.05 -11.93 -23.88
C ILE A 21 -2.60 -11.85 -24.33
N TRP A 22 -1.95 -10.78 -23.93
CA TRP A 22 -0.54 -10.54 -24.16
C TRP A 22 0.22 -10.79 -22.87
N LEU A 23 1.15 -11.74 -22.92
CA LEU A 23 1.97 -12.18 -21.80
C LEU A 23 3.41 -11.72 -22.07
N TRP A 24 3.88 -10.79 -21.26
CA TRP A 24 5.23 -10.25 -21.36
C TRP A 24 6.16 -11.03 -20.44
N GLY A 25 7.23 -11.57 -20.99
CA GLY A 25 8.09 -12.45 -20.23
C GLY A 25 9.56 -12.39 -20.61
N VAL A 26 10.36 -13.12 -19.82
CA VAL A 26 11.81 -13.28 -20.03
C VAL A 26 12.14 -14.76 -20.04
N THR A 27 12.89 -15.21 -21.05
CA THR A 27 13.34 -16.61 -21.16
C THR A 27 14.55 -16.89 -20.26
N HIS A 28 14.91 -18.15 -20.13
CA HIS A 28 16.07 -18.55 -19.31
C HIS A 28 17.42 -18.03 -19.84
N ASP A 29 17.51 -17.77 -21.17
CA ASP A 29 18.66 -17.14 -21.82
C ASP A 29 18.57 -15.60 -21.85
N ASN A 30 17.70 -15.06 -20.98
CA ASN A 30 17.47 -13.63 -20.79
C ASN A 30 16.98 -12.85 -22.02
N LYS A 31 16.28 -13.52 -22.93
CA LYS A 31 15.56 -12.86 -24.03
C LYS A 31 14.18 -12.39 -23.59
N ARG A 32 13.78 -11.22 -24.06
CA ARG A 32 12.45 -10.65 -23.81
C ARG A 32 11.50 -11.18 -24.86
N VAL A 33 10.34 -11.67 -24.41
CA VAL A 33 9.35 -12.27 -25.28
C VAL A 33 7.96 -11.70 -25.04
N LEU A 34 7.22 -11.54 -26.12
CA LEU A 34 5.78 -11.32 -26.10
C LEU A 34 5.10 -12.61 -26.54
N VAL A 35 4.33 -13.22 -25.65
CA VAL A 35 3.54 -14.42 -25.92
C VAL A 35 2.08 -14.01 -26.07
N ILE A 36 1.46 -14.36 -27.20
CA ILE A 36 0.08 -13.97 -27.54
C ILE A 36 -0.82 -15.20 -27.46
N ASP A 37 -1.87 -15.12 -26.63
CA ASP A 37 -2.95 -16.11 -26.57
C ASP A 37 -4.25 -15.50 -27.09
N ALA A 38 -4.65 -15.87 -28.30
CA ALA A 38 -5.90 -15.49 -28.94
C ALA A 38 -6.98 -16.57 -28.83
N ASN A 39 -6.74 -17.65 -28.07
CA ASN A 39 -7.63 -18.80 -27.98
C ASN A 39 -8.64 -18.69 -26.83
N PHE A 40 -8.41 -17.82 -25.85
CA PHE A 40 -9.27 -17.66 -24.70
C PHE A 40 -10.60 -17.01 -25.09
N GLN A 41 -11.71 -17.67 -24.75
CA GLN A 41 -13.05 -17.14 -24.94
C GLN A 41 -13.58 -16.52 -23.66
N ALA A 42 -14.06 -15.30 -23.74
CA ALA A 42 -14.73 -14.64 -22.63
C ALA A 42 -16.05 -15.35 -22.26
N TYR A 43 -16.36 -15.42 -20.98
CA TYR A 43 -17.60 -16.05 -20.49
C TYR A 43 -18.10 -15.41 -19.21
N PHE A 44 -19.37 -15.72 -18.85
CA PHE A 44 -19.96 -15.45 -17.54
C PHE A 44 -20.89 -16.62 -17.15
N TYR A 45 -21.32 -16.64 -15.88
CA TYR A 45 -22.24 -17.65 -15.42
C TYR A 45 -23.63 -17.06 -15.15
N LEU A 46 -24.68 -17.84 -15.44
CA LEU A 46 -26.04 -17.59 -15.00
C LEU A 46 -26.48 -18.66 -14.00
N LEU A 47 -27.01 -18.23 -12.88
CA LEU A 47 -27.57 -19.11 -11.85
C LEU A 47 -29.09 -19.13 -12.01
N PRO A 48 -29.69 -20.30 -12.38
CA PRO A 48 -31.12 -20.44 -12.44
C PRO A 48 -31.79 -20.34 -11.05
N LYS A 49 -33.02 -19.84 -10.99
CA LYS A 49 -33.85 -19.94 -9.77
C LYS A 49 -34.11 -21.38 -9.41
N ARG A 50 -34.37 -21.66 -8.14
CA ARG A 50 -34.75 -23.01 -7.70
C ARG A 50 -36.02 -23.46 -8.43
N GLY A 51 -35.98 -24.66 -9.02
CA GLY A 51 -37.06 -25.24 -9.78
C GLY A 51 -37.17 -24.81 -11.25
N GLN A 52 -36.31 -23.93 -11.75
CA GLN A 52 -36.18 -23.68 -13.19
C GLN A 52 -35.49 -24.86 -13.88
N ASP A 53 -36.05 -25.27 -15.04
CA ASP A 53 -35.48 -26.30 -15.89
C ASP A 53 -34.28 -25.71 -16.65
N ILE A 54 -33.07 -26.18 -16.33
CA ILE A 54 -31.83 -25.64 -16.88
C ILE A 54 -31.62 -25.98 -18.35
N ASP A 55 -32.10 -27.14 -18.80
CA ASP A 55 -32.00 -27.55 -20.18
C ASP A 55 -32.88 -26.66 -21.08
N ARG A 56 -34.14 -26.39 -20.65
CA ARG A 56 -35.03 -25.45 -21.34
C ARG A 56 -34.47 -24.03 -21.37
N LEU A 57 -33.79 -23.57 -20.30
CA LEU A 57 -33.13 -22.28 -20.27
C LEU A 57 -31.99 -22.22 -21.29
N LYS A 58 -31.17 -23.28 -21.37
CA LYS A 58 -30.09 -23.41 -22.36
C LYS A 58 -30.65 -23.32 -23.77
N GLU A 59 -31.65 -24.16 -24.12
CA GLU A 59 -32.27 -24.14 -25.46
C GLU A 59 -32.86 -22.76 -25.79
N LYS A 60 -33.49 -22.11 -24.80
CA LYS A 60 -34.03 -20.77 -24.98
C LYS A 60 -32.92 -19.74 -25.32
N ILE A 61 -31.78 -19.76 -24.61
CA ILE A 61 -30.66 -18.86 -24.89
C ILE A 61 -30.07 -19.12 -26.27
N GLU A 62 -29.87 -20.36 -26.63
CA GLU A 62 -29.32 -20.76 -27.95
C GLU A 62 -30.23 -20.33 -29.11
N ARG A 63 -31.55 -20.41 -28.94
CA ARG A 63 -32.54 -20.02 -29.94
C ARG A 63 -32.72 -18.49 -30.03
N GLU A 64 -32.93 -17.86 -28.87
CA GLU A 64 -33.34 -16.43 -28.84
C GLU A 64 -32.16 -15.47 -28.81
N LYS A 65 -30.95 -15.94 -28.42
CA LYS A 65 -29.75 -15.15 -28.27
C LYS A 65 -30.04 -13.80 -27.64
N PRO A 66 -30.34 -13.70 -26.33
CA PRO A 66 -30.69 -12.47 -25.64
C PRO A 66 -29.73 -11.30 -25.91
N HIS A 67 -28.49 -11.60 -26.24
CA HIS A 67 -27.50 -10.63 -26.72
C HIS A 67 -26.73 -11.21 -27.95
N PRO A 68 -26.44 -10.39 -28.99
CA PRO A 68 -25.79 -10.86 -30.23
C PRO A 68 -24.39 -11.45 -30.02
N SER A 69 -23.67 -11.04 -28.97
CA SER A 69 -22.33 -11.54 -28.67
C SER A 69 -22.30 -12.97 -28.14
N ILE A 70 -23.45 -13.53 -27.73
CA ILE A 70 -23.54 -14.89 -27.19
C ILE A 70 -23.26 -15.92 -28.31
N GLU A 71 -22.30 -16.76 -28.03
CA GLU A 71 -21.80 -17.74 -29.00
C GLU A 71 -22.23 -19.16 -28.64
N ARG A 72 -22.01 -19.56 -27.40
CA ARG A 72 -22.19 -20.93 -26.92
C ARG A 72 -22.64 -20.96 -25.45
N VAL A 73 -23.40 -22.00 -25.08
CA VAL A 73 -23.87 -22.21 -23.70
C VAL A 73 -23.52 -23.62 -23.26
N VAL A 74 -22.99 -23.77 -22.05
CA VAL A 74 -22.65 -25.07 -21.45
C VAL A 74 -23.23 -25.12 -20.03
N ILE A 75 -23.73 -26.28 -19.64
CA ILE A 75 -24.17 -26.54 -18.25
C ILE A 75 -22.97 -27.04 -17.47
N GLU A 76 -22.67 -26.40 -16.34
CA GLU A 76 -21.60 -26.78 -15.41
C GLU A 76 -22.12 -26.85 -13.99
N LYS A 77 -21.44 -27.65 -13.13
CA LYS A 77 -21.65 -27.65 -11.69
C LYS A 77 -20.65 -26.73 -11.02
N LYS A 78 -21.15 -25.77 -10.25
CA LYS A 78 -20.37 -24.83 -9.44
C LYS A 78 -20.93 -24.79 -8.03
N LYS A 79 -20.18 -24.20 -7.09
CA LYS A 79 -20.64 -23.94 -5.73
C LYS A 79 -21.05 -22.49 -5.56
N ARG A 80 -22.05 -22.25 -4.75
CA ARG A 80 -22.40 -20.94 -4.22
C ARG A 80 -22.50 -21.05 -2.70
N LEU A 81 -21.60 -20.42 -1.98
CA LEU A 81 -21.45 -20.53 -0.53
C LEU A 81 -21.42 -22.02 -0.10
N ALA A 82 -20.47 -22.76 -0.68
CA ALA A 82 -20.23 -24.19 -0.50
C ALA A 82 -21.38 -25.13 -0.93
N LYS A 83 -22.52 -24.63 -1.43
CA LYS A 83 -23.66 -25.45 -1.92
C LYS A 83 -23.52 -25.65 -3.42
N GLU A 84 -23.47 -26.91 -3.86
CA GLU A 84 -23.44 -27.27 -5.29
C GLU A 84 -24.71 -26.81 -6.01
N ARG A 85 -24.54 -26.19 -7.17
CA ARG A 85 -25.58 -25.69 -8.06
C ARG A 85 -25.22 -25.97 -9.52
N GLU A 86 -26.19 -26.30 -10.33
CA GLU A 86 -26.03 -26.27 -11.79
C GLU A 86 -26.19 -24.85 -12.29
N VAL A 87 -25.29 -24.44 -13.20
CA VAL A 87 -25.18 -23.09 -13.77
C VAL A 87 -24.99 -23.16 -15.27
N LEU A 88 -25.36 -22.10 -15.97
CA LEU A 88 -25.09 -21.94 -17.39
C LEU A 88 -23.83 -21.11 -17.58
N LYS A 89 -22.78 -21.68 -18.17
CA LYS A 89 -21.59 -20.95 -18.62
C LYS A 89 -21.85 -20.43 -20.03
N ILE A 90 -21.92 -19.11 -20.16
CA ILE A 90 -22.26 -18.40 -21.40
C ILE A 90 -20.97 -17.84 -22.00
N PHE A 91 -20.60 -18.29 -23.20
CA PHE A 91 -19.43 -17.78 -23.91
C PHE A 91 -19.83 -16.60 -24.81
N SER A 92 -19.01 -15.57 -24.82
CA SER A 92 -19.19 -14.35 -25.63
C SER A 92 -18.00 -14.13 -26.55
N ARG A 93 -18.28 -13.61 -27.76
CA ARG A 93 -17.22 -13.17 -28.71
C ARG A 93 -16.50 -11.91 -28.27
N GLU A 94 -17.20 -11.06 -27.51
CA GLU A 94 -16.75 -9.73 -27.16
C GLU A 94 -16.60 -9.61 -25.64
N PRO A 95 -15.36 -9.58 -25.10
CA PRO A 95 -15.12 -9.42 -23.68
C PRO A 95 -15.80 -8.19 -23.08
N ASP A 96 -15.78 -7.07 -23.79
CA ASP A 96 -16.33 -5.79 -23.33
C ASP A 96 -17.87 -5.77 -23.24
N SER A 97 -18.54 -6.74 -23.86
CA SER A 97 -20.00 -6.85 -23.82
C SER A 97 -20.52 -7.78 -22.70
N LEU A 98 -19.65 -8.43 -21.92
CA LEU A 98 -20.05 -9.43 -20.92
C LEU A 98 -21.08 -8.91 -19.93
N GLU A 99 -20.85 -7.74 -19.31
CA GLU A 99 -21.76 -7.16 -18.32
C GLU A 99 -23.13 -6.85 -18.94
N LYS A 100 -23.15 -6.31 -20.15
CA LYS A 100 -24.39 -6.00 -20.87
C LYS A 100 -25.14 -7.28 -21.22
N SER A 101 -24.43 -8.27 -21.77
CA SER A 101 -25.01 -9.58 -22.12
C SER A 101 -25.60 -10.29 -20.92
N ALA A 102 -24.89 -10.30 -19.79
CA ALA A 102 -25.37 -10.90 -18.54
C ALA A 102 -26.64 -10.21 -18.04
N ARG A 103 -26.68 -8.88 -18.04
CA ARG A 103 -27.84 -8.07 -17.62
C ARG A 103 -29.07 -8.36 -18.49
N GLU A 104 -28.90 -8.45 -19.80
CA GLU A 104 -29.99 -8.79 -20.72
C GLU A 104 -30.49 -10.22 -20.50
N CYS A 105 -29.60 -11.19 -20.32
CA CYS A 105 -29.97 -12.56 -19.95
C CYS A 105 -30.74 -12.62 -18.64
N VAL A 106 -30.29 -11.99 -17.57
CA VAL A 106 -30.97 -11.97 -16.27
C VAL A 106 -32.38 -11.41 -16.42
N LYS A 107 -32.54 -10.29 -17.17
CA LYS A 107 -33.84 -9.64 -17.38
C LYS A 107 -34.80 -10.50 -18.19
N GLN A 108 -34.36 -11.09 -19.33
CA GLN A 108 -35.23 -11.80 -20.27
C GLN A 108 -35.57 -13.22 -19.79
N LEU A 109 -34.67 -13.88 -19.07
CA LEU A 109 -34.83 -15.27 -18.65
C LEU A 109 -35.35 -15.38 -17.21
N GLY A 110 -35.33 -14.31 -16.44
CA GLY A 110 -35.77 -14.28 -15.05
C GLY A 110 -35.00 -15.23 -14.13
N VAL A 111 -33.71 -15.44 -14.41
CA VAL A 111 -32.79 -16.22 -13.57
C VAL A 111 -32.47 -15.53 -12.25
N GLU A 112 -31.83 -16.25 -11.31
CA GLU A 112 -31.54 -15.72 -9.98
C GLU A 112 -30.47 -14.61 -10.02
N ALA A 113 -29.33 -14.87 -10.70
CA ALA A 113 -28.23 -13.93 -10.78
C ALA A 113 -27.25 -14.28 -11.92
N SER A 114 -26.38 -13.32 -12.25
CA SER A 114 -25.17 -13.54 -13.04
C SER A 114 -23.93 -13.49 -12.14
N PHE A 115 -22.85 -14.16 -12.56
CA PHE A 115 -21.57 -14.20 -11.87
C PHE A 115 -20.42 -13.98 -12.85
N GLU A 116 -19.37 -13.32 -12.41
CA GLU A 116 -18.11 -13.10 -13.12
C GLU A 116 -18.24 -12.27 -14.41
N ASP A 117 -19.38 -11.70 -14.69
CA ASP A 117 -19.66 -10.83 -15.83
C ASP A 117 -18.93 -9.47 -15.76
N LYS A 118 -18.56 -9.01 -14.54
CA LYS A 118 -17.83 -7.77 -14.28
C LYS A 118 -16.33 -7.96 -14.10
N LEU A 119 -15.82 -9.18 -14.26
CA LEU A 119 -14.39 -9.44 -14.20
C LEU A 119 -13.72 -9.02 -15.52
N ARG A 120 -12.57 -8.34 -15.40
CA ARG A 120 -11.74 -8.01 -16.58
C ARG A 120 -11.30 -9.28 -17.31
N TYR A 121 -11.19 -9.21 -18.60
CA TYR A 121 -10.82 -10.34 -19.45
C TYR A 121 -9.47 -10.96 -19.05
N SER A 122 -8.46 -10.14 -18.75
CA SER A 122 -7.17 -10.62 -18.25
C SER A 122 -7.25 -11.32 -16.89
N ILE A 123 -8.11 -10.83 -15.98
CA ILE A 123 -8.32 -11.47 -14.66
C ILE A 123 -9.05 -12.83 -14.84
N LYS A 124 -10.04 -12.90 -15.73
CA LYS A 124 -10.71 -14.17 -16.05
C LYS A 124 -9.73 -15.19 -16.61
N TYR A 125 -8.83 -14.76 -17.51
CA TYR A 125 -7.79 -15.61 -18.03
C TYR A 125 -6.87 -16.16 -16.93
N GLN A 126 -6.42 -15.28 -16.03
CA GLN A 126 -5.60 -15.69 -14.89
C GLN A 126 -6.31 -16.72 -14.00
N ILE A 127 -7.58 -16.49 -13.71
CA ILE A 127 -8.38 -17.37 -12.86
C ILE A 127 -8.61 -18.72 -13.53
N GLU A 128 -9.02 -18.74 -14.83
CA GLU A 128 -9.36 -19.97 -15.57
C GLU A 128 -8.15 -20.89 -15.71
N PHE A 129 -6.96 -20.33 -15.96
CA PHE A 129 -5.74 -21.11 -16.22
C PHE A 129 -4.72 -21.07 -15.07
N GLU A 130 -5.13 -20.55 -13.90
CA GLU A 130 -4.26 -20.38 -12.73
C GLU A 130 -2.95 -19.60 -13.02
N ILE A 131 -3.02 -18.63 -13.92
CA ILE A 131 -1.85 -17.84 -14.33
C ILE A 131 -1.52 -16.78 -13.25
N ARG A 132 -0.29 -16.83 -12.77
CA ARG A 132 0.25 -15.89 -11.78
C ARG A 132 1.48 -15.18 -12.34
N PRO A 133 1.61 -13.87 -12.24
CA PRO A 133 2.85 -13.18 -12.57
C PRO A 133 4.02 -13.69 -11.73
N CYS A 134 5.23 -13.40 -12.15
CA CYS A 134 6.47 -13.77 -11.46
C CYS A 134 6.66 -15.29 -11.28
N GLN A 135 6.24 -16.05 -12.29
CA GLN A 135 6.34 -17.51 -12.33
C GLN A 135 6.76 -17.97 -13.73
N TRP A 136 7.40 -19.14 -13.80
CA TRP A 136 7.78 -19.80 -15.05
C TRP A 136 6.62 -20.57 -15.67
N TYR A 137 6.50 -20.44 -16.98
CA TYR A 137 5.52 -21.14 -17.80
C TYR A 137 6.17 -21.77 -19.01
N SER A 138 5.55 -22.83 -19.51
CA SER A 138 5.83 -23.44 -20.80
C SER A 138 4.59 -23.33 -21.69
N ALA A 139 4.78 -22.95 -22.94
CA ALA A 139 3.72 -22.87 -23.93
C ALA A 139 4.14 -23.50 -25.26
N GLU A 140 3.20 -24.12 -25.98
CA GLU A 140 3.39 -24.62 -27.33
C GLU A 140 2.79 -23.64 -28.36
N GLY A 141 3.47 -23.46 -29.50
CA GLY A 141 3.00 -22.53 -30.51
C GLY A 141 4.02 -22.31 -31.61
N THR A 142 3.93 -21.18 -32.27
CA THR A 142 4.78 -20.78 -33.38
C THR A 142 5.33 -19.38 -33.22
N GLU A 143 6.46 -19.09 -33.82
CA GLU A 143 6.96 -17.71 -33.90
C GLU A 143 6.03 -16.90 -34.80
N SER A 144 5.60 -15.73 -34.29
CA SER A 144 4.69 -14.85 -35.01
C SER A 144 5.39 -14.15 -36.16
N SER A 145 4.63 -13.79 -37.18
CA SER A 145 5.09 -12.94 -38.30
C SER A 145 5.23 -11.47 -37.93
N VAL A 146 4.78 -11.09 -36.73
CA VAL A 146 4.87 -9.70 -36.19
C VAL A 146 6.33 -9.36 -35.90
N ASP A 147 6.80 -8.21 -36.39
CA ASP A 147 8.17 -7.72 -36.12
C ASP A 147 8.39 -7.47 -34.61
N PRO A 148 9.30 -8.22 -33.99
CA PRO A 148 9.56 -8.07 -32.55
C PRO A 148 10.04 -6.67 -32.15
N ARG A 149 10.69 -5.95 -33.06
CA ARG A 149 11.19 -4.58 -32.80
C ARG A 149 10.09 -3.59 -32.53
N LYS A 150 8.88 -3.85 -33.05
CA LYS A 150 7.68 -3.03 -32.74
C LYS A 150 7.32 -3.02 -31.26
N TYR A 151 7.73 -4.05 -30.54
CA TYR A 151 7.42 -4.25 -29.12
C TYR A 151 8.66 -4.31 -28.24
N HIS A 152 9.80 -3.89 -28.73
CA HIS A 152 11.08 -3.93 -28.00
C HIS A 152 11.31 -5.28 -27.31
N VAL A 153 11.07 -6.39 -28.01
CA VAL A 153 11.33 -7.75 -27.56
C VAL A 153 12.22 -8.50 -28.54
N ASP A 154 12.83 -9.59 -28.07
CA ASP A 154 13.65 -10.44 -28.93
C ASP A 154 12.82 -11.36 -29.83
N LYS A 155 11.58 -11.69 -29.35
CA LYS A 155 10.68 -12.61 -30.03
C LYS A 155 9.22 -12.35 -29.74
N VAL A 156 8.34 -12.50 -30.73
CA VAL A 156 6.89 -12.61 -30.58
C VAL A 156 6.46 -14.04 -30.87
N PHE A 157 5.67 -14.64 -29.99
CA PHE A 157 5.29 -16.05 -30.04
C PHE A 157 3.77 -16.21 -29.86
N GLU A 158 3.12 -16.85 -30.82
CA GLU A 158 1.70 -17.14 -30.79
C GLU A 158 1.47 -18.58 -30.33
N ILE A 159 0.66 -18.76 -29.27
CA ILE A 159 0.43 -20.06 -28.67
C ILE A 159 -0.83 -20.73 -29.18
N SER A 160 -0.78 -22.06 -29.30
CA SER A 160 -1.88 -22.89 -29.76
C SER A 160 -2.80 -23.39 -28.65
N GLY A 161 -2.38 -23.29 -27.41
CA GLY A 161 -3.12 -23.64 -26.19
C GLY A 161 -2.91 -22.57 -25.13
N HIS A 162 -2.85 -23.00 -23.85
CA HIS A 162 -2.60 -22.09 -22.72
C HIS A 162 -1.27 -22.39 -22.05
N PRO A 163 -0.58 -21.40 -21.44
CA PRO A 163 0.66 -21.65 -20.75
C PRO A 163 0.45 -22.58 -19.54
N THR A 164 1.37 -23.48 -19.33
CA THR A 164 1.38 -24.38 -18.15
C THR A 164 2.52 -24.01 -17.24
N ALA A 165 2.24 -23.86 -15.94
CA ALA A 165 3.24 -23.56 -14.93
C ALA A 165 4.31 -24.68 -14.85
N ILE A 166 5.58 -24.28 -14.77
CA ILE A 166 6.70 -25.21 -14.58
C ILE A 166 7.42 -24.92 -13.27
N PRO A 167 7.86 -25.99 -12.53
CA PRO A 167 8.49 -25.85 -11.22
C PRO A 167 9.93 -25.36 -11.36
N ARG A 168 10.11 -24.04 -11.51
CA ARG A 168 11.41 -23.38 -11.51
C ARG A 168 11.34 -22.18 -10.60
N GLU A 169 12.20 -22.12 -9.58
CA GLU A 169 12.05 -21.14 -8.50
C GLU A 169 12.73 -19.79 -8.77
N ASN A 170 13.88 -19.79 -9.48
CA ASN A 170 14.66 -18.57 -9.67
C ASN A 170 14.10 -17.69 -10.80
N ALA A 171 13.84 -16.41 -10.50
CA ALA A 171 13.58 -15.43 -11.53
C ALA A 171 14.79 -15.27 -12.48
N PRO A 172 14.57 -14.93 -13.78
CA PRO A 172 15.66 -14.62 -14.69
C PRO A 172 16.38 -13.34 -14.27
N LYS A 173 17.50 -13.02 -14.93
CA LYS A 173 18.19 -11.73 -14.72
C LYS A 173 17.35 -10.61 -15.33
N LEU A 174 16.72 -9.81 -14.46
CA LEU A 174 15.94 -8.64 -14.87
C LEU A 174 16.85 -7.42 -15.07
N ARG A 175 16.51 -6.57 -16.05
CA ARG A 175 17.10 -5.25 -16.25
C ARG A 175 16.36 -4.26 -15.38
N LEU A 176 17.08 -3.62 -14.46
CA LEU A 176 16.52 -2.70 -13.48
C LEU A 176 16.94 -1.27 -13.80
N LEU A 177 16.02 -0.33 -13.72
CA LEU A 177 16.23 1.10 -13.93
C LEU A 177 15.59 1.86 -12.77
N SER A 178 16.29 2.82 -12.19
CA SER A 178 15.70 3.85 -11.32
C SER A 178 15.78 5.20 -11.96
N PHE A 179 14.82 6.07 -11.69
CA PHE A 179 14.89 7.47 -12.09
C PHE A 179 14.26 8.39 -11.04
N SER A 180 14.63 9.66 -11.11
CA SER A 180 14.05 10.78 -10.35
C SER A 180 14.04 12.02 -11.23
N ILE A 181 12.97 12.80 -11.17
CA ILE A 181 12.86 14.06 -11.92
C ILE A 181 12.98 15.27 -11.01
N VAL A 182 13.41 16.40 -11.57
CA VAL A 182 13.38 17.70 -10.90
C VAL A 182 12.64 18.68 -11.79
N ALA A 183 11.51 19.16 -11.29
CA ALA A 183 10.80 20.31 -11.82
C ALA A 183 11.19 21.54 -10.98
N ILE A 184 11.60 22.61 -11.63
CA ILE A 184 12.11 23.80 -10.97
C ILE A 184 11.03 24.86 -10.88
N SER A 185 10.70 25.25 -9.66
CA SER A 185 9.72 26.31 -9.38
C SER A 185 10.29 27.37 -8.44
N PRO A 186 10.11 28.68 -8.74
CA PRO A 186 10.54 29.74 -7.81
C PRO A 186 9.73 29.75 -6.51
N THR A 187 8.67 28.97 -6.41
CA THR A 187 7.80 28.89 -5.22
C THR A 187 8.09 27.67 -4.36
N GLY A 188 9.04 26.81 -4.75
CA GLY A 188 9.30 25.54 -4.08
C GLY A 188 8.19 24.48 -4.25
N SER A 189 7.10 24.81 -4.96
CA SER A 189 6.03 23.86 -5.29
C SER A 189 5.80 23.89 -6.81
N PRO A 190 6.37 22.94 -7.57
CA PRO A 190 6.30 22.94 -9.02
C PRO A 190 4.90 22.56 -9.51
N SER A 191 4.43 23.25 -10.56
CA SER A 191 3.19 22.98 -11.28
C SER A 191 3.48 22.52 -12.71
N PRO A 192 2.91 21.39 -13.17
CA PRO A 192 3.19 20.87 -14.50
C PRO A 192 2.64 21.78 -15.64
N ILE A 193 1.80 22.77 -15.33
CA ILE A 193 1.31 23.73 -16.32
C ILE A 193 2.37 24.81 -16.57
N ARG A 194 3.08 25.23 -15.53
CA ARG A 194 3.99 26.39 -15.55
C ARG A 194 5.45 25.99 -15.56
N ASP A 195 5.81 25.02 -14.73
CA ASP A 195 7.20 24.73 -14.38
C ASP A 195 7.69 23.51 -15.16
N PRO A 196 8.69 23.67 -16.04
CA PRO A 196 9.23 22.53 -16.81
C PRO A 196 10.10 21.62 -15.95
N VAL A 197 10.20 20.36 -16.34
CA VAL A 197 11.20 19.43 -15.81
C VAL A 197 12.57 19.85 -16.36
N ARG A 198 13.56 20.00 -15.49
CA ARG A 198 14.90 20.45 -15.85
C ARG A 198 15.95 19.38 -15.82
N LEU A 199 15.69 18.34 -15.04
CA LEU A 199 16.64 17.27 -14.82
C LEU A 199 15.91 15.95 -14.65
N VAL A 200 16.43 14.90 -15.28
CA VAL A 200 16.19 13.49 -14.92
C VAL A 200 17.52 12.89 -14.52
N ALA A 201 17.60 12.32 -13.34
CA ALA A 201 18.70 11.48 -12.90
C ALA A 201 18.26 10.01 -12.94
N TRP A 202 19.18 9.10 -13.31
CA TRP A 202 18.89 7.67 -13.44
C TRP A 202 20.09 6.80 -13.10
N LYS A 203 19.81 5.56 -12.69
CA LYS A 203 20.79 4.48 -12.49
C LYS A 203 20.20 3.16 -13.00
N ASN A 204 21.03 2.29 -13.58
CA ASN A 204 20.61 1.00 -14.06
C ASN A 204 21.43 -0.17 -13.47
N SER A 205 20.96 -1.41 -13.69
CA SER A 205 21.60 -2.64 -13.19
C SER A 205 22.93 -2.99 -13.86
N ASP A 206 23.32 -2.29 -14.94
CA ASP A 206 24.65 -2.44 -15.55
C ASP A 206 25.70 -1.53 -14.88
N GLY A 207 25.30 -0.80 -13.83
CA GLY A 207 26.16 0.10 -13.08
C GLY A 207 26.28 1.53 -13.66
N HIS A 208 25.57 1.82 -14.75
CA HIS A 208 25.57 3.15 -15.33
C HIS A 208 24.62 4.07 -14.53
N SER A 209 25.12 5.30 -14.26
CA SER A 209 24.35 6.38 -13.64
C SER A 209 24.68 7.70 -14.34
N SER A 210 23.65 8.46 -14.73
CA SER A 210 23.81 9.73 -15.42
C SER A 210 22.61 10.63 -15.24
N THR A 211 22.65 11.81 -15.85
CA THR A 211 21.56 12.77 -15.89
C THR A 211 21.28 13.23 -17.32
N VAL A 212 20.01 13.59 -17.57
CA VAL A 212 19.60 14.39 -18.73
C VAL A 212 19.19 15.76 -18.20
N GLN A 213 19.73 16.82 -18.77
CA GLN A 213 19.49 18.20 -18.34
C GLN A 213 18.99 19.03 -19.50
N SER A 214 18.11 20.00 -19.26
CA SER A 214 17.68 20.96 -20.27
C SER A 214 17.99 22.38 -19.83
N GLU A 215 18.69 23.13 -20.68
CA GLU A 215 19.00 24.54 -20.50
C GLU A 215 17.86 25.44 -20.98
N LYS A 216 17.04 24.94 -21.91
CA LYS A 216 15.94 25.69 -22.49
C LYS A 216 14.76 25.77 -21.52
N ASN A 217 13.89 26.73 -21.72
CA ASN A 217 12.63 26.78 -20.97
C ASN A 217 11.59 25.78 -21.53
N SER A 218 12.06 24.63 -21.99
CA SER A 218 11.29 23.52 -22.51
C SER A 218 11.88 22.21 -21.98
N ASP A 219 11.04 21.23 -21.73
CA ASP A 219 11.40 19.92 -21.24
C ASP A 219 11.37 18.82 -22.33
N GLU A 220 11.31 19.21 -23.59
CA GLU A 220 11.37 18.27 -24.74
C GLU A 220 12.59 17.37 -24.69
N GLU A 221 13.78 17.94 -24.40
CA GLU A 221 15.03 17.20 -24.28
C GLU A 221 15.00 16.19 -23.14
N ILE A 222 14.30 16.50 -22.04
CA ILE A 222 14.14 15.63 -20.88
C ILE A 222 13.24 14.44 -21.24
N ILE A 223 12.09 14.71 -21.85
CA ILE A 223 11.09 13.70 -22.23
C ILE A 223 11.68 12.74 -23.30
N ASP A 224 12.35 13.30 -24.30
CA ASP A 224 13.05 12.51 -25.33
C ASP A 224 14.21 11.70 -24.74
N GLY A 225 14.98 12.31 -23.84
CA GLY A 225 16.08 11.66 -23.13
C GLY A 225 15.59 10.48 -22.29
N LEU A 226 14.50 10.63 -21.53
CA LEU A 226 13.92 9.55 -20.74
C LEU A 226 13.37 8.44 -21.66
N SER A 227 12.72 8.78 -22.79
CA SER A 227 12.27 7.83 -23.78
C SER A 227 13.45 7.02 -24.37
N LYS A 228 14.54 7.69 -24.72
CA LYS A 228 15.76 7.03 -25.24
C LYS A 228 16.42 6.11 -24.20
N ILE A 229 16.39 6.45 -22.91
CA ILE A 229 16.88 5.57 -21.84
C ILE A 229 16.06 4.28 -21.82
N HIS A 230 14.73 4.38 -21.84
CA HIS A 230 13.84 3.21 -21.88
C HIS A 230 14.02 2.35 -23.13
N GLN A 231 14.19 2.96 -24.29
CA GLN A 231 14.38 2.24 -25.54
C GLN A 231 15.76 1.56 -25.65
N LYS A 232 16.83 2.24 -25.21
CA LYS A 232 18.20 1.70 -25.35
C LYS A 232 18.55 0.65 -24.30
N PHE A 233 18.17 0.89 -23.05
CA PHE A 233 18.47 -0.04 -21.97
C PHE A 233 17.42 -1.16 -21.88
N ASP A 234 16.20 -0.88 -22.32
CA ASP A 234 15.04 -1.79 -22.27
C ASP A 234 14.82 -2.42 -20.88
N PRO A 235 14.51 -1.62 -19.85
CA PRO A 235 14.32 -2.14 -18.50
C PRO A 235 13.11 -3.07 -18.41
N ASP A 236 13.21 -4.12 -17.60
CA ASP A 236 12.08 -4.96 -17.20
C ASP A 236 11.33 -4.32 -16.03
N VAL A 237 12.08 -3.72 -15.11
CA VAL A 237 11.53 -3.06 -13.90
C VAL A 237 12.05 -1.65 -13.82
N VAL A 238 11.15 -0.71 -13.56
CA VAL A 238 11.45 0.71 -13.38
C VAL A 238 11.08 1.11 -11.96
N PHE A 239 12.07 1.62 -11.21
CA PHE A 239 11.89 2.10 -9.84
C PHE A 239 11.76 3.61 -9.80
N SER A 240 10.82 4.09 -9.01
CA SER A 240 10.66 5.49 -8.63
C SER A 240 10.28 5.58 -7.15
N PHE A 241 10.33 6.76 -6.56
CA PHE A 241 9.82 7.02 -5.22
C PHE A 241 8.81 8.17 -5.28
N GLY A 242 7.53 7.83 -5.29
CA GLY A 242 6.44 8.78 -5.53
C GLY A 242 6.14 8.99 -7.02
N GLY A 243 6.60 8.10 -7.89
CA GLY A 243 6.38 8.17 -9.34
C GLY A 243 4.92 8.14 -9.73
N ASN A 244 4.10 7.35 -9.04
CA ASN A 244 2.66 7.27 -9.29
C ASN A 244 1.92 8.56 -8.88
N THR A 245 2.42 9.29 -7.89
CA THR A 245 1.79 10.50 -7.37
C THR A 245 2.33 11.79 -7.97
N PHE A 246 3.59 11.79 -8.45
CA PHE A 246 4.27 12.98 -8.95
C PHE A 246 4.92 12.78 -10.32
N ASP A 247 5.89 11.87 -10.48
CA ASP A 247 6.75 11.84 -11.67
C ASP A 247 5.96 11.57 -12.94
N TRP A 248 5.17 10.49 -12.99
CA TRP A 248 4.41 10.11 -14.18
C TRP A 248 3.30 11.11 -14.54
N PRO A 249 2.43 11.55 -13.60
CA PRO A 249 1.44 12.61 -13.89
C PRO A 249 2.10 13.88 -14.43
N TYR A 250 3.22 14.26 -13.85
CA TYR A 250 3.96 15.46 -14.24
C TYR A 250 4.52 15.32 -15.66
N LEU A 251 5.25 14.25 -15.94
CA LEU A 251 5.85 13.97 -17.26
C LEU A 251 4.79 13.89 -18.36
N ILE A 252 3.68 13.20 -18.11
CA ILE A 252 2.57 13.06 -19.08
C ILE A 252 1.96 14.44 -19.38
N LYS A 253 1.72 15.25 -18.33
CA LYS A 253 1.16 16.58 -18.54
C LYS A 253 2.11 17.47 -19.33
N ARG A 254 3.42 17.42 -19.04
CA ARG A 254 4.45 18.16 -19.76
C ARG A 254 4.59 17.68 -21.20
N ALA A 255 4.62 16.36 -21.44
CA ALA A 255 4.65 15.76 -22.76
C ALA A 255 3.47 16.25 -23.64
N ASN A 256 2.27 16.31 -23.06
CA ASN A 256 1.09 16.82 -23.77
C ASN A 256 1.19 18.33 -24.09
N LEU A 257 1.74 19.14 -23.16
CA LEU A 257 1.92 20.59 -23.39
C LEU A 257 2.98 20.90 -24.43
N THR A 258 4.09 20.17 -24.46
CA THR A 258 5.16 20.33 -25.45
C THR A 258 4.90 19.57 -26.74
N LYS A 259 3.86 18.73 -26.79
CA LYS A 259 3.55 17.81 -27.89
C LYS A 259 4.71 16.84 -28.21
N THR A 260 5.47 16.50 -27.19
CA THR A 260 6.59 15.56 -27.26
C THR A 260 6.11 14.16 -26.91
N LYS A 261 6.46 13.15 -27.71
CA LYS A 261 6.07 11.76 -27.44
C LYS A 261 6.88 11.20 -26.26
N LEU A 262 6.19 10.74 -25.22
CA LEU A 262 6.79 10.00 -24.11
C LEU A 262 6.67 8.51 -24.37
N SER A 263 7.77 7.88 -24.82
CA SER A 263 7.83 6.46 -25.20
C SER A 263 8.56 5.65 -24.14
N VAL A 264 7.81 5.09 -23.20
CA VAL A 264 8.37 4.37 -22.02
C VAL A 264 7.87 2.92 -21.92
N GLY A 265 6.75 2.59 -22.55
CA GLY A 265 6.28 1.21 -22.71
C GLY A 265 7.02 0.45 -23.82
N ARG A 266 6.93 -0.88 -23.84
CA ARG A 266 7.44 -1.72 -24.93
C ARG A 266 6.62 -1.59 -26.23
N ASP A 267 5.43 -0.99 -26.15
CA ASP A 267 4.57 -0.59 -27.27
C ASP A 267 4.86 0.83 -27.79
N ASP A 268 5.97 1.45 -27.37
CA ASP A 268 6.26 2.87 -27.58
C ASP A 268 5.18 3.83 -27.05
N GLY A 269 4.34 3.33 -26.17
CA GLY A 269 3.30 4.11 -25.49
C GLY A 269 3.82 4.88 -24.27
N PRO A 270 3.05 5.89 -23.82
CA PRO A 270 3.31 6.56 -22.56
C PRO A 270 2.91 5.71 -21.36
N ALA A 271 3.31 6.12 -20.17
CA ALA A 271 2.73 5.60 -18.95
C ALA A 271 1.21 5.85 -18.93
N ARG A 272 0.42 4.82 -18.57
CA ARG A 272 -1.05 4.87 -18.59
C ARG A 272 -1.59 4.69 -17.19
N GLN A 273 -2.48 5.59 -16.76
CA GLN A 273 -3.13 5.46 -15.46
C GLN A 273 -4.02 4.21 -15.41
N SER A 274 -3.83 3.41 -14.39
CA SER A 274 -4.54 2.14 -14.18
C SER A 274 -5.60 2.25 -13.08
N LEU A 275 -6.36 1.16 -12.88
CA LEU A 275 -7.49 1.06 -11.96
C LEU A 275 -7.15 1.40 -10.51
N TYR A 276 -5.97 1.03 -10.04
CA TYR A 276 -5.53 1.27 -8.66
C TYR A 276 -4.89 2.63 -8.44
N GLY A 277 -4.99 3.53 -9.43
CA GLY A 277 -4.40 4.87 -9.37
C GLY A 277 -2.91 4.93 -9.69
N HIS A 278 -2.27 3.78 -9.96
CA HIS A 278 -0.88 3.71 -10.40
C HIS A 278 -0.77 3.91 -11.93
N PHE A 279 0.48 4.05 -12.39
CA PHE A 279 0.80 4.12 -13.81
C PHE A 279 1.45 2.82 -14.26
N SER A 280 0.90 2.21 -15.31
CA SER A 280 1.44 1.03 -15.97
C SER A 280 2.25 1.42 -17.20
N LEU A 281 3.38 0.72 -17.41
CA LEU A 281 4.23 0.78 -18.59
C LEU A 281 4.06 -0.54 -19.32
N THR A 282 3.47 -0.54 -20.51
CA THR A 282 3.19 -1.78 -21.24
C THR A 282 4.42 -2.69 -21.33
N GLY A 283 4.28 -3.92 -20.83
CA GLY A 283 5.33 -4.95 -20.82
C GLY A 283 6.50 -4.70 -19.87
N ARG A 284 6.39 -3.75 -18.94
CA ARG A 284 7.39 -3.43 -17.91
C ARG A 284 6.70 -3.31 -16.55
N ALA A 285 7.40 -3.59 -15.50
CA ALA A 285 6.91 -3.37 -14.13
C ALA A 285 7.33 -1.98 -13.63
N ASN A 286 6.38 -1.07 -13.44
CA ASN A 286 6.59 0.22 -12.78
C ASN A 286 6.40 0.06 -11.27
N VAL A 287 7.47 0.00 -10.51
CA VAL A 287 7.48 -0.22 -9.06
C VAL A 287 7.72 1.09 -8.34
N ASP A 288 6.67 1.66 -7.75
CA ASP A 288 6.77 2.84 -6.91
C ASP A 288 7.12 2.44 -5.47
N LEU A 289 8.28 2.88 -5.01
CA LEU A 289 8.79 2.55 -3.67
C LEU A 289 8.10 3.33 -2.55
N LEU A 290 7.38 4.40 -2.86
CA LEU A 290 6.48 5.04 -1.91
C LEU A 290 5.30 4.11 -1.58
N ASP A 291 4.73 3.45 -2.60
CA ASP A 291 3.68 2.45 -2.40
C ASP A 291 4.22 1.24 -1.61
N PHE A 292 5.43 0.73 -1.95
CA PHE A 292 6.12 -0.30 -1.17
C PHE A 292 6.28 0.08 0.29
N SER A 293 6.63 1.35 0.57
CA SER A 293 6.80 1.84 1.93
C SER A 293 5.52 1.77 2.77
N GLY A 294 4.35 1.72 2.14
CA GLY A 294 3.05 1.51 2.78
C GLY A 294 2.97 0.19 3.56
N ASP A 295 3.69 -0.83 3.12
CA ASP A 295 3.77 -2.14 3.77
C ASP A 295 4.86 -2.19 4.88
N LEU A 296 5.60 -1.10 5.11
CA LEU A 296 6.61 -0.94 6.16
C LEU A 296 6.02 -0.12 7.33
N TYR A 297 5.21 -0.74 8.16
CA TYR A 297 4.48 -0.06 9.25
C TYR A 297 5.41 0.62 10.27
N ASP A 298 6.62 0.12 10.45
CA ASP A 298 7.62 0.65 11.37
C ASP A 298 8.28 1.94 10.85
N VAL A 299 8.31 2.16 9.53
CA VAL A 299 8.76 3.41 8.94
C VAL A 299 7.64 4.44 8.98
N LYS A 300 7.66 5.36 9.93
CA LYS A 300 6.57 6.34 10.15
C LYS A 300 6.59 7.49 9.14
N ILE A 301 7.78 8.00 8.80
CA ILE A 301 7.98 9.05 7.79
C ILE A 301 8.53 8.40 6.52
N LYS A 302 7.72 8.39 5.47
CA LYS A 302 8.00 7.69 4.21
C LYS A 302 8.89 8.55 3.31
N THR A 303 10.20 8.48 3.52
CA THR A 303 11.23 9.04 2.63
C THR A 303 12.18 7.93 2.18
N VAL A 304 12.92 8.17 1.09
CA VAL A 304 13.90 7.19 0.58
C VAL A 304 14.92 6.83 1.66
N GLU A 305 15.41 7.83 2.41
CA GLU A 305 16.43 7.68 3.44
C GLU A 305 15.94 6.82 4.61
N ASN A 306 14.72 7.08 5.09
CA ASN A 306 14.13 6.33 6.19
C ASN A 306 13.80 4.88 5.79
N VAL A 307 13.33 4.68 4.56
CA VAL A 307 13.11 3.34 4.02
C VAL A 307 14.43 2.60 3.86
N ALA A 308 15.44 3.26 3.31
CA ALA A 308 16.78 2.67 3.16
C ALA A 308 17.41 2.31 4.52
N LYS A 309 17.32 3.22 5.50
CA LYS A 309 17.78 2.95 6.89
C LYS A 309 17.10 1.71 7.48
N PHE A 310 15.79 1.60 7.33
CA PHE A 310 15.02 0.47 7.82
C PHE A 310 15.42 -0.86 7.14
N LEU A 311 15.71 -0.81 5.83
CA LEU A 311 16.16 -1.98 5.08
C LEU A 311 17.67 -2.29 5.28
N GLY A 312 18.42 -1.37 5.87
CA GLY A 312 19.88 -1.51 6.02
C GLY A 312 20.64 -1.37 4.70
N VAL A 313 20.10 -0.62 3.72
CA VAL A 313 20.74 -0.36 2.43
C VAL A 313 21.27 1.08 2.36
N GLU A 314 22.28 1.26 1.51
CA GLU A 314 22.92 2.57 1.34
C GLU A 314 22.00 3.57 0.67
N ALA A 315 21.88 4.76 1.27
CA ALA A 315 21.21 5.92 0.69
C ALA A 315 21.92 7.22 1.07
N SER A 316 21.86 8.20 0.19
CA SER A 316 22.35 9.55 0.46
C SER A 316 21.29 10.37 1.20
N ASN A 317 21.73 11.17 2.18
CA ASN A 317 20.85 12.18 2.76
C ASN A 317 20.90 13.46 1.89
N PRO A 318 19.74 14.04 1.52
CA PRO A 318 19.71 15.27 0.76
C PRO A 318 20.27 16.42 1.60
N ALA A 319 21.21 17.17 1.02
CA ALA A 319 21.78 18.36 1.64
C ALA A 319 21.02 19.64 1.25
N ILE A 320 20.38 19.63 0.08
CA ILE A 320 19.62 20.75 -0.47
C ILE A 320 18.12 20.41 -0.32
N ASP A 321 17.39 21.31 0.35
CA ASP A 321 15.93 21.19 0.49
C ASP A 321 15.23 21.46 -0.86
N GLU A 322 14.10 20.79 -1.12
CA GLU A 322 13.33 20.94 -2.37
C GLU A 322 12.91 22.40 -2.61
N THR A 323 12.68 23.19 -1.58
CA THR A 323 12.35 24.61 -1.66
C THR A 323 13.50 25.48 -2.15
N GLU A 324 14.73 24.97 -2.10
CA GLU A 324 15.97 25.66 -2.52
C GLU A 324 16.40 25.26 -3.94
N TYR A 325 15.77 24.27 -4.56
CA TYR A 325 16.13 23.79 -5.90
C TYR A 325 16.17 24.91 -6.96
N TYR A 326 15.25 25.87 -6.89
CA TYR A 326 15.24 27.02 -7.81
C TYR A 326 16.50 27.87 -7.66
N ALA A 327 16.90 28.19 -6.43
CA ALA A 327 18.09 29.01 -6.16
C ALA A 327 19.36 28.30 -6.64
N HIS A 328 19.50 27.00 -6.36
CA HIS A 328 20.67 26.21 -6.84
C HIS A 328 20.68 26.06 -8.36
N TRP A 329 19.53 25.87 -9.00
CA TRP A 329 19.45 25.73 -10.46
C TRP A 329 19.81 27.00 -11.20
N THR A 330 19.33 28.15 -10.73
CA THR A 330 19.55 29.47 -11.37
C THR A 330 20.82 30.16 -10.93
N GLY A 331 21.42 29.75 -9.81
CA GLY A 331 22.65 30.25 -9.24
C GLY A 331 23.89 29.53 -9.76
N ASN A 332 25.01 29.77 -9.06
CA ASN A 332 26.33 29.20 -9.43
C ASN A 332 26.57 27.77 -8.92
N ASP A 333 25.62 27.17 -8.18
CA ASP A 333 25.82 25.89 -7.50
C ASP A 333 24.89 24.78 -8.05
N ARG A 334 24.60 24.83 -9.35
CA ARG A 334 23.81 23.80 -10.06
C ARG A 334 24.45 22.42 -9.96
N SER A 335 25.78 22.35 -9.95
CA SER A 335 26.51 21.08 -9.85
C SER A 335 26.20 20.29 -8.57
N ALA A 336 25.98 20.98 -7.45
CA ALA A 336 25.62 20.38 -6.17
C ALA A 336 24.22 19.72 -6.27
N LEU A 337 23.23 20.42 -6.85
CA LEU A 337 21.89 19.87 -7.08
C LEU A 337 21.93 18.65 -8.02
N VAL A 338 22.68 18.73 -9.12
CA VAL A 338 22.84 17.61 -10.06
C VAL A 338 23.50 16.41 -9.37
N GLY A 339 24.51 16.65 -8.54
CA GLY A 339 25.16 15.61 -7.73
C GLY A 339 24.20 14.94 -6.75
N GLN A 340 23.41 15.73 -6.02
CA GLN A 340 22.39 15.23 -5.10
C GLN A 340 21.35 14.36 -5.82
N MET A 341 20.87 14.78 -7.00
CA MET A 341 19.86 14.03 -7.73
C MET A 341 20.37 12.70 -8.28
N LYS A 342 21.66 12.67 -8.71
CA LYS A 342 22.31 11.38 -9.06
C LYS A 342 22.39 10.43 -7.86
N ALA A 343 22.75 10.95 -6.70
CA ALA A 343 22.80 10.19 -5.47
C ALA A 343 21.41 9.72 -5.03
N GLN A 344 20.38 10.54 -5.22
CA GLN A 344 18.98 10.15 -4.95
C GLN A 344 18.51 9.02 -5.88
N ALA A 345 18.77 9.12 -7.19
CA ALA A 345 18.43 8.03 -8.12
C ALA A 345 19.17 6.73 -7.75
N ALA A 346 20.41 6.81 -7.26
CA ALA A 346 21.14 5.65 -6.76
C ALA A 346 20.52 5.09 -5.46
N SER A 347 20.05 5.95 -4.55
CA SER A 347 19.32 5.52 -3.33
C SER A 347 18.03 4.82 -3.68
N VAL A 348 17.25 5.37 -4.62
CA VAL A 348 16.02 4.73 -5.16
C VAL A 348 16.34 3.37 -5.77
N PHE A 349 17.45 3.24 -6.51
CA PHE A 349 17.89 1.96 -7.08
C PHE A 349 18.19 0.93 -5.98
N ASN A 350 18.97 1.30 -4.96
CA ASN A 350 19.38 0.39 -3.90
C ASN A 350 18.17 -0.11 -3.08
N VAL A 351 17.23 0.81 -2.75
CA VAL A 351 15.96 0.44 -2.10
C VAL A 351 15.12 -0.46 -3.00
N GLY A 352 15.03 -0.15 -4.30
CA GLY A 352 14.27 -0.93 -5.26
C GLY A 352 14.81 -2.35 -5.45
N GLU A 353 16.13 -2.49 -5.50
CA GLU A 353 16.79 -3.79 -5.63
C GLU A 353 16.52 -4.68 -4.40
N ASP A 354 16.53 -4.12 -3.18
CA ASP A 354 16.19 -4.87 -1.95
C ASP A 354 14.70 -5.19 -1.88
N ALA A 355 13.83 -4.28 -2.27
CA ALA A 355 12.38 -4.46 -2.27
C ALA A 355 11.86 -5.44 -3.35
N LEU A 356 12.70 -5.73 -4.36
CA LEU A 356 12.27 -6.48 -5.55
C LEU A 356 11.78 -7.89 -5.19
N ASP A 357 12.55 -8.65 -4.42
CA ASP A 357 12.16 -10.03 -4.07
C ASP A 357 10.81 -10.06 -3.34
N TYR A 358 10.56 -9.11 -2.44
CA TYR A 358 9.26 -8.97 -1.78
C TYR A 358 8.14 -8.66 -2.78
N THR A 359 8.36 -7.72 -3.69
CA THR A 359 7.39 -7.33 -4.71
C THR A 359 7.03 -8.51 -5.61
N LEU A 360 8.03 -9.29 -6.07
CA LEU A 360 7.81 -10.47 -6.90
C LEU A 360 7.05 -11.58 -6.16
N GLN A 361 7.38 -11.84 -4.89
CA GLN A 361 6.67 -12.85 -4.07
C GLN A 361 5.22 -12.44 -3.79
N LEU A 362 4.98 -11.15 -3.50
CA LEU A 362 3.63 -10.63 -3.25
C LEU A 362 2.80 -10.63 -4.54
N SER A 363 3.40 -10.28 -5.68
CA SER A 363 2.80 -10.34 -7.00
C SER A 363 2.35 -11.76 -7.36
N ASN A 364 3.23 -12.73 -7.20
CA ASN A 364 2.91 -14.13 -7.44
C ASN A 364 1.80 -14.63 -6.51
N LEU A 365 1.89 -14.36 -5.22
CA LEU A 365 0.88 -14.77 -4.24
C LEU A 365 -0.50 -14.19 -4.56
N SER A 366 -0.57 -12.89 -4.84
CA SER A 366 -1.83 -12.16 -5.07
C SER A 366 -2.37 -12.29 -6.50
N ALA A 367 -1.61 -12.88 -7.42
CA ALA A 367 -1.92 -12.93 -8.85
C ALA A 367 -2.12 -11.54 -9.49
N LEU A 368 -1.44 -10.52 -8.97
CA LEU A 368 -1.41 -9.16 -9.53
C LEU A 368 -0.02 -8.88 -10.11
N PRO A 369 0.10 -8.23 -11.28
CA PRO A 369 1.39 -7.79 -11.81
C PRO A 369 2.18 -6.93 -10.80
N PRO A 370 3.53 -6.89 -10.89
CA PRO A 370 4.37 -6.18 -9.90
C PRO A 370 4.08 -4.68 -9.77
N ASP A 371 3.67 -4.01 -10.86
CA ASP A 371 3.26 -2.60 -10.85
C ASP A 371 1.93 -2.37 -10.11
N GLN A 372 1.03 -3.36 -10.14
CA GLN A 372 -0.29 -3.27 -9.55
C GLN A 372 -0.30 -3.65 -8.07
N VAL A 373 0.49 -4.66 -7.70
CA VAL A 373 0.39 -5.26 -6.37
C VAL A 373 0.75 -4.30 -5.23
N LEU A 374 1.72 -3.41 -5.43
CA LEU A 374 2.10 -2.42 -4.42
C LEU A 374 1.11 -1.26 -4.33
N ALA A 375 0.62 -0.79 -5.47
CA ALA A 375 -0.36 0.30 -5.54
C ALA A 375 -1.77 -0.15 -5.08
N ALA A 376 -2.10 -1.43 -5.25
CA ALA A 376 -3.36 -1.98 -4.79
C ALA A 376 -3.46 -1.93 -3.27
N ALA A 377 -4.52 -1.32 -2.74
CA ALA A 377 -4.82 -1.42 -1.32
C ALA A 377 -4.91 -2.90 -0.90
N VAL A 378 -4.52 -3.20 0.34
CA VAL A 378 -4.37 -4.57 0.84
C VAL A 378 -5.64 -5.42 0.63
N GLY A 379 -6.83 -4.81 0.75
CA GLY A 379 -8.10 -5.50 0.48
C GLY A 379 -8.22 -6.02 -0.96
N PHE A 380 -7.69 -5.29 -1.96
CA PHE A 380 -7.69 -5.74 -3.36
C PHE A 380 -6.69 -6.88 -3.61
N ARG A 381 -5.57 -6.89 -2.89
CA ARG A 381 -4.60 -8.01 -2.94
C ARG A 381 -5.22 -9.29 -2.40
N VAL A 382 -5.97 -9.20 -1.29
CA VAL A 382 -6.72 -10.33 -0.70
C VAL A 382 -7.85 -10.77 -1.65
N ASP A 383 -8.59 -9.82 -2.24
CA ASP A 383 -9.66 -10.09 -3.20
C ASP A 383 -9.15 -10.91 -4.40
N SER A 384 -8.02 -10.48 -4.99
CA SER A 384 -7.41 -11.18 -6.11
C SER A 384 -6.94 -12.59 -5.73
N TYR A 385 -6.29 -12.73 -4.57
CA TYR A 385 -5.88 -14.04 -4.05
C TYR A 385 -7.09 -14.97 -3.83
N LEU A 386 -8.15 -14.46 -3.19
CA LEU A 386 -9.37 -15.23 -2.92
C LEU A 386 -10.11 -15.65 -4.19
N MET A 387 -10.13 -14.82 -5.24
CA MET A 387 -10.73 -15.18 -6.52
C MET A 387 -10.03 -16.41 -7.13
N MET A 388 -8.71 -16.47 -7.08
CA MET A 388 -7.93 -17.60 -7.56
C MET A 388 -8.25 -18.89 -6.77
N GLU A 389 -8.30 -18.79 -5.45
CA GLU A 389 -8.53 -19.95 -4.58
C GLU A 389 -10.01 -20.41 -4.62
N ALA A 390 -10.97 -19.48 -4.69
CA ALA A 390 -12.39 -19.80 -4.85
C ALA A 390 -12.65 -20.55 -6.16
N HIS A 391 -12.03 -20.12 -7.26
CA HIS A 391 -12.15 -20.81 -8.55
C HIS A 391 -11.66 -22.27 -8.47
N LYS A 392 -10.51 -22.52 -7.84
CA LYS A 392 -9.97 -23.88 -7.60
C LYS A 392 -10.93 -24.76 -6.81
N LEU A 393 -11.68 -24.17 -5.88
CA LEU A 393 -12.69 -24.87 -5.09
C LEU A 393 -14.03 -25.05 -5.83
N GLY A 394 -14.12 -24.55 -7.07
CA GLY A 394 -15.34 -24.55 -7.88
C GLY A 394 -16.41 -23.57 -7.40
N GLU A 395 -16.04 -22.58 -6.57
CA GLU A 395 -16.96 -21.55 -6.06
C GLU A 395 -17.17 -20.46 -7.10
N LEU A 396 -18.41 -20.01 -7.28
CA LEU A 396 -18.76 -18.85 -8.10
C LEU A 396 -18.22 -17.58 -7.45
N ILE A 397 -17.56 -16.73 -8.24
CA ILE A 397 -16.99 -15.47 -7.76
C ILE A 397 -18.10 -14.40 -7.78
N PRO A 398 -18.49 -13.86 -6.61
CA PRO A 398 -19.53 -12.83 -6.53
C PRO A 398 -19.08 -11.51 -7.19
N ALA A 399 -20.05 -10.73 -7.69
CA ALA A 399 -19.79 -9.34 -8.03
C ALA A 399 -19.50 -8.53 -6.76
N ARG A 400 -18.78 -7.41 -6.90
CA ARG A 400 -18.72 -6.40 -5.84
C ARG A 400 -20.01 -5.62 -5.83
N GLU A 401 -20.56 -5.41 -4.66
CA GLU A 401 -21.75 -4.62 -4.44
C GLU A 401 -21.41 -3.41 -3.56
N GLU A 402 -22.06 -2.28 -3.82
CA GLU A 402 -22.01 -1.14 -2.91
C GLU A 402 -22.98 -1.40 -1.75
N LEU A 403 -22.44 -1.83 -0.63
CA LEU A 403 -23.23 -2.15 0.56
C LEU A 403 -23.19 -0.99 1.56
N ASN A 404 -24.32 -0.75 2.23
CA ASN A 404 -24.35 0.16 3.35
C ASN A 404 -23.55 -0.41 4.52
N ILE A 405 -22.59 0.37 5.03
CA ILE A 405 -21.76 -0.04 6.16
C ILE A 405 -22.61 0.00 7.43
N VAL A 406 -22.79 -1.14 8.05
CA VAL A 406 -23.37 -1.24 9.40
C VAL A 406 -22.21 -1.42 10.39
N PRO A 407 -21.96 -0.44 11.29
CA PRO A 407 -20.88 -0.56 12.27
C PRO A 407 -21.06 -1.76 13.19
N TYR A 408 -19.95 -2.35 13.61
CA TYR A 408 -19.89 -3.38 14.64
C TYR A 408 -18.80 -3.06 15.66
N LYS A 409 -18.85 -3.69 16.84
CA LYS A 409 -17.86 -3.50 17.88
C LYS A 409 -16.53 -4.13 17.48
N GLY A 410 -15.51 -3.33 17.25
CA GLY A 410 -14.18 -3.75 16.83
C GLY A 410 -13.33 -4.39 17.94
N ALA A 411 -12.02 -4.32 17.80
CA ALA A 411 -11.04 -4.82 18.76
C ALA A 411 -11.12 -4.10 20.12
N ILE A 412 -10.60 -4.73 21.15
CA ILE A 412 -10.40 -4.08 22.47
C ILE A 412 -9.09 -3.29 22.47
N VAL A 413 -9.15 -2.09 23.06
CA VAL A 413 -7.96 -1.31 23.41
C VAL A 413 -8.10 -0.93 24.89
N LEU A 414 -7.16 -1.37 25.69
CA LEU A 414 -7.17 -1.12 27.14
C LEU A 414 -6.88 0.34 27.45
N GLU A 415 -7.22 0.77 28.65
CA GLU A 415 -6.71 2.03 29.18
C GLU A 415 -5.22 1.86 29.52
N PRO A 416 -4.36 2.81 29.10
CA PRO A 416 -2.94 2.73 29.39
C PRO A 416 -2.68 3.05 30.89
N SER A 417 -1.69 2.36 31.47
CA SER A 417 -1.12 2.79 32.75
C SER A 417 -0.27 4.03 32.50
N VAL A 418 -0.87 5.22 32.67
CA VAL A 418 -0.24 6.52 32.37
C VAL A 418 1.05 6.68 33.16
N GLY A 419 2.10 7.19 32.49
CA GLY A 419 3.39 7.43 33.13
C GLY A 419 4.57 6.83 32.38
N LEU A 420 5.72 6.93 33.00
CA LEU A 420 6.98 6.39 32.55
C LEU A 420 7.18 4.99 33.16
N HIS A 421 7.47 4.01 32.32
CA HIS A 421 7.69 2.63 32.76
C HIS A 421 9.02 2.11 32.20
N ASP A 422 9.81 1.48 33.06
CA ASP A 422 11.08 0.87 32.68
C ASP A 422 10.90 -0.60 32.34
N ARG A 423 11.68 -1.08 31.37
CA ARG A 423 11.74 -2.48 30.92
C ARG A 423 10.35 -3.07 30.62
N VAL A 424 9.77 -2.62 29.52
CA VAL A 424 8.44 -3.08 29.08
C VAL A 424 8.57 -3.96 27.83
N ALA A 425 7.97 -5.16 27.91
CA ALA A 425 7.86 -6.07 26.79
C ALA A 425 6.50 -5.96 26.09
N VAL A 426 6.52 -5.98 24.78
CA VAL A 426 5.33 -6.14 23.94
C VAL A 426 5.21 -7.60 23.55
N LEU A 427 4.11 -8.22 23.93
CA LEU A 427 3.75 -9.59 23.57
C LEU A 427 2.69 -9.53 22.48
N ASP A 428 3.02 -10.03 21.28
CA ASP A 428 2.17 -9.89 20.10
C ASP A 428 1.69 -11.26 19.61
N PHE A 429 0.38 -11.39 19.34
CA PHE A 429 -0.20 -12.61 18.79
C PHE A 429 0.15 -12.78 17.31
N SER A 430 0.65 -13.94 16.96
CA SER A 430 0.96 -14.28 15.57
C SER A 430 -0.32 -14.57 14.79
N ALA A 431 -0.77 -13.62 13.97
CA ALA A 431 -1.98 -13.75 13.15
C ALA A 431 -3.24 -14.17 13.97
N MET A 432 -3.53 -13.47 15.07
CA MET A 432 -4.61 -13.80 16.01
C MET A 432 -5.96 -14.02 15.30
N TYR A 433 -6.45 -13.04 14.57
CA TYR A 433 -7.75 -13.13 13.90
C TYR A 433 -7.81 -14.26 12.85
N PRO A 434 -6.83 -14.40 11.94
CA PRO A 434 -6.76 -15.55 11.04
C PRO A 434 -6.79 -16.90 11.76
N SER A 435 -6.04 -17.03 12.85
CA SER A 435 -5.98 -18.27 13.64
C SER A 435 -7.30 -18.60 14.31
N LEU A 436 -8.02 -17.60 14.83
CA LEU A 436 -9.36 -17.75 15.38
C LEU A 436 -10.39 -18.13 14.30
N MET A 437 -10.33 -17.51 13.12
CA MET A 437 -11.20 -17.84 11.99
C MET A 437 -10.99 -19.31 11.54
N VAL A 438 -9.76 -19.78 11.51
CA VAL A 438 -9.43 -21.20 11.21
C VAL A 438 -9.94 -22.12 12.31
N LYS A 439 -9.66 -21.80 13.58
CA LYS A 439 -10.02 -22.62 14.73
C LYS A 439 -11.52 -22.88 14.82
N TYR A 440 -12.32 -21.85 14.64
CA TYR A 440 -13.77 -21.89 14.81
C TYR A 440 -14.56 -21.97 13.48
N ASN A 441 -13.87 -22.14 12.36
CA ASN A 441 -14.46 -22.22 11.01
C ASN A 441 -15.34 -20.99 10.65
N ILE A 442 -14.86 -19.79 10.97
CA ILE A 442 -15.57 -18.54 10.73
C ILE A 442 -15.43 -18.14 9.25
N SER A 443 -16.51 -18.29 8.48
CA SER A 443 -16.51 -18.02 7.03
C SER A 443 -17.95 -17.73 6.56
N PRO A 444 -18.17 -16.94 5.49
CA PRO A 444 -19.51 -16.64 4.99
C PRO A 444 -20.32 -17.88 4.59
N ASP A 445 -19.64 -18.90 4.11
CA ASP A 445 -20.24 -20.16 3.65
C ASP A 445 -20.53 -21.18 4.77
N THR A 446 -20.05 -20.90 6.00
CA THR A 446 -20.31 -21.72 7.19
C THR A 446 -21.31 -21.09 8.15
N LEU A 447 -21.70 -19.83 7.92
CA LEU A 447 -22.72 -19.12 8.72
C LEU A 447 -24.08 -19.83 8.59
N VAL A 448 -24.76 -20.02 9.73
CA VAL A 448 -26.09 -20.64 9.83
C VAL A 448 -27.00 -19.89 10.79
N ASP A 449 -28.32 -20.01 10.61
CA ASP A 449 -29.30 -19.22 11.34
C ASP A 449 -29.62 -19.77 12.77
N SER A 450 -29.21 -20.99 13.08
CA SER A 450 -29.60 -21.65 14.35
C SER A 450 -28.49 -22.51 14.94
N ALA A 451 -28.53 -22.66 16.26
CA ALA A 451 -27.69 -23.59 17.00
C ALA A 451 -27.94 -25.06 16.62
N GLY A 452 -26.94 -25.92 16.84
CA GLY A 452 -27.00 -27.35 16.59
C GLY A 452 -25.78 -28.09 17.14
N GLU A 453 -25.78 -29.41 17.13
CA GLU A 453 -24.66 -30.22 17.69
C GLU A 453 -23.31 -29.96 16.97
N ASP A 454 -23.35 -29.80 15.63
CA ASP A 454 -22.15 -29.50 14.82
C ASP A 454 -22.02 -28.00 14.50
N VAL A 455 -22.48 -27.14 15.42
CA VAL A 455 -22.46 -25.70 15.30
C VAL A 455 -21.65 -25.11 16.47
N PHE A 456 -20.87 -24.07 16.17
CA PHE A 456 -20.20 -23.24 17.14
C PHE A 456 -20.95 -21.90 17.26
N GLU A 457 -21.34 -21.57 18.47
CA GLU A 457 -21.94 -20.27 18.80
C GLU A 457 -20.82 -19.33 19.29
N VAL A 458 -20.73 -18.15 18.68
CA VAL A 458 -19.73 -17.14 19.05
C VAL A 458 -20.20 -16.39 20.29
N PRO A 459 -19.44 -16.44 21.41
CA PRO A 459 -19.76 -15.67 22.59
C PRO A 459 -19.91 -14.18 22.31
N GLU A 460 -20.71 -13.47 23.10
CA GLU A 460 -20.99 -12.02 23.01
C GLU A 460 -21.96 -11.65 21.85
N VAL A 461 -21.84 -12.25 20.67
CA VAL A 461 -22.62 -11.85 19.48
C VAL A 461 -23.65 -12.88 19.03
N GLY A 462 -23.57 -14.13 19.49
CA GLY A 462 -24.57 -15.17 19.24
C GLY A 462 -24.66 -15.66 17.78
N HIS A 463 -23.68 -15.36 16.94
CA HIS A 463 -23.63 -15.90 15.57
C HIS A 463 -23.20 -17.36 15.58
N HIS A 464 -23.75 -18.13 14.64
CA HIS A 464 -23.58 -19.58 14.58
C HIS A 464 -22.82 -20.00 13.32
N PHE A 465 -21.80 -20.83 13.48
CA PHE A 465 -21.00 -21.35 12.37
C PHE A 465 -20.89 -22.87 12.43
N ARG A 466 -21.06 -23.52 11.28
CA ARG A 466 -20.86 -24.99 11.19
C ARG A 466 -19.39 -25.32 11.47
N LYS A 467 -19.16 -26.35 12.28
CA LYS A 467 -17.81 -26.87 12.55
C LYS A 467 -17.23 -27.57 11.33
N ASN A 468 -18.10 -28.24 10.55
CA ASN A 468 -17.75 -28.99 9.34
C ASN A 468 -18.83 -28.82 8.24
N PRO A 469 -18.46 -28.97 6.94
CA PRO A 469 -17.08 -29.01 6.41
C PRO A 469 -16.33 -27.67 6.57
N PRO A 470 -14.99 -27.62 6.30
CA PRO A 470 -14.24 -26.39 6.35
C PRO A 470 -14.75 -25.39 5.29
N GLY A 471 -14.96 -24.14 5.72
CA GLY A 471 -15.37 -23.05 4.85
C GLY A 471 -14.19 -22.44 4.07
N LEU A 472 -14.52 -21.56 3.10
CA LEU A 472 -13.55 -20.90 2.21
C LEU A 472 -12.41 -20.25 2.99
N TYR A 473 -12.73 -19.42 3.99
CA TYR A 473 -11.69 -18.71 4.76
C TYR A 473 -10.82 -19.68 5.58
N LYS A 474 -11.41 -20.73 6.16
CA LYS A 474 -10.62 -21.74 6.88
C LYS A 474 -9.65 -22.46 5.95
N ILE A 475 -10.07 -22.86 4.76
CA ILE A 475 -9.22 -23.53 3.78
C ILE A 475 -8.05 -22.63 3.39
N VAL A 476 -8.37 -21.41 2.95
CA VAL A 476 -7.41 -20.42 2.45
C VAL A 476 -6.44 -19.97 3.54
N LEU A 477 -6.93 -19.61 4.72
CA LEU A 477 -6.08 -19.16 5.83
C LEU A 477 -5.19 -20.28 6.37
N SER A 478 -5.69 -21.53 6.40
CA SER A 478 -4.86 -22.67 6.80
C SER A 478 -3.66 -22.87 5.85
N GLN A 479 -3.88 -22.72 4.54
CA GLN A 479 -2.83 -22.81 3.53
C GLN A 479 -1.82 -21.65 3.67
N LEU A 480 -2.29 -20.42 3.87
CA LEU A 480 -1.42 -19.25 4.07
C LEU A 480 -0.58 -19.37 5.35
N ILE A 481 -1.18 -19.77 6.47
CA ILE A 481 -0.47 -19.97 7.75
C ILE A 481 0.59 -21.08 7.59
N ALA A 482 0.24 -22.21 6.98
CA ALA A 482 1.16 -23.30 6.73
C ALA A 482 2.32 -22.89 5.80
N SER A 483 2.03 -22.17 4.71
CA SER A 483 3.04 -21.64 3.77
C SER A 483 3.99 -20.67 4.46
N ARG A 484 3.48 -19.76 5.30
CA ARG A 484 4.30 -18.83 6.08
C ARG A 484 5.22 -19.56 7.06
N GLN A 485 4.70 -20.55 7.79
CA GLN A 485 5.49 -21.35 8.73
C GLN A 485 6.57 -22.17 8.02
N ALA A 486 6.26 -22.69 6.83
CA ALA A 486 7.24 -23.41 6.01
C ALA A 486 8.36 -22.46 5.58
N ALA A 487 8.03 -21.28 5.01
CA ALA A 487 9.02 -20.28 4.61
C ALA A 487 9.90 -19.84 5.80
N LYS A 488 9.30 -19.61 6.98
CA LYS A 488 10.03 -19.24 8.21
C LYS A 488 11.00 -20.34 8.66
N ARG A 489 10.58 -21.61 8.62
CA ARG A 489 11.43 -22.76 8.98
C ARG A 489 12.59 -22.95 8.01
N GLU A 490 12.33 -22.84 6.72
CA GLU A 490 13.38 -22.98 5.70
C GLU A 490 14.38 -21.81 5.76
N ALA A 491 13.88 -20.57 5.91
CA ALA A 491 14.75 -19.40 6.11
C ALA A 491 15.67 -19.55 7.33
N ALA A 492 15.19 -20.16 8.42
CA ALA A 492 16.02 -20.41 9.62
C ALA A 492 17.17 -21.40 9.38
N LYS A 493 17.04 -22.31 8.41
CA LYS A 493 18.06 -23.30 8.03
C LYS A 493 19.02 -22.77 6.97
N THR A 494 18.61 -21.74 6.21
CA THR A 494 19.38 -21.20 5.09
C THR A 494 20.38 -20.15 5.59
N PRO A 495 21.63 -20.13 5.12
CA PRO A 495 22.64 -19.16 5.56
C PRO A 495 22.19 -17.72 5.30
N ARG A 496 22.31 -16.87 6.32
CA ARG A 496 21.93 -15.45 6.23
C ARG A 496 22.73 -14.73 5.13
N GLY A 497 22.09 -13.81 4.43
CA GLY A 497 22.71 -13.03 3.35
C GLY A 497 22.72 -13.73 1.98
N THR A 498 22.39 -15.02 1.90
CA THR A 498 22.24 -15.70 0.60
C THR A 498 20.97 -15.24 -0.11
N ARG A 499 20.96 -15.33 -1.45
CA ARG A 499 19.77 -15.00 -2.26
C ARG A 499 18.57 -15.87 -1.88
N GLU A 500 18.79 -17.16 -1.61
CA GLU A 500 17.73 -18.07 -1.17
C GLU A 500 17.11 -17.64 0.16
N HIS A 501 17.93 -17.24 1.15
CA HIS A 501 17.44 -16.70 2.41
C HIS A 501 16.58 -15.44 2.20
N LYS A 502 17.01 -14.52 1.32
CA LYS A 502 16.26 -13.30 1.01
C LYS A 502 14.90 -13.62 0.39
N ILE A 503 14.83 -14.53 -0.58
CA ILE A 503 13.59 -14.96 -1.22
C ILE A 503 12.63 -15.60 -0.19
N LEU A 504 13.13 -16.47 0.71
CA LEU A 504 12.31 -17.09 1.74
C LEU A 504 11.75 -16.06 2.74
N LYS A 505 12.55 -15.07 3.13
CA LYS A 505 12.10 -13.96 3.98
C LYS A 505 11.06 -13.07 3.27
N ALA A 506 11.27 -12.82 1.99
CA ALA A 506 10.30 -12.07 1.16
C ALA A 506 8.96 -12.83 1.06
N ARG A 507 9.00 -14.16 0.86
CA ARG A 507 7.80 -15.02 0.84
C ARG A 507 7.09 -15.03 2.18
N GLU A 508 7.84 -15.15 3.29
CA GLU A 508 7.28 -15.06 4.65
C GLU A 508 6.53 -13.73 4.85
N LYS A 509 7.17 -12.61 4.48
CA LYS A 509 6.60 -11.27 4.63
C LYS A 509 5.36 -11.08 3.75
N ALA A 510 5.41 -11.46 2.48
CA ALA A 510 4.27 -11.37 1.56
C ALA A 510 3.07 -12.19 2.08
N THR A 511 3.31 -13.42 2.52
CA THR A 511 2.26 -14.28 3.09
C THR A 511 1.69 -13.69 4.38
N LYS A 512 2.53 -13.09 5.25
CA LYS A 512 2.06 -12.40 6.48
C LYS A 512 1.07 -11.27 6.15
N VAL A 513 1.38 -10.45 5.14
CA VAL A 513 0.51 -9.32 4.74
C VAL A 513 -0.87 -9.81 4.31
N ILE A 514 -0.94 -10.79 3.40
CA ILE A 514 -2.22 -11.33 2.92
C ILE A 514 -3.00 -12.03 4.04
N THR A 515 -2.32 -12.85 4.86
CA THR A 515 -2.95 -13.55 5.99
C THR A 515 -3.62 -12.59 6.96
N ASN A 516 -2.88 -11.59 7.42
CA ASN A 516 -3.39 -10.65 8.43
C ASN A 516 -4.51 -9.74 7.88
N ALA A 517 -4.47 -9.43 6.59
CA ALA A 517 -5.46 -8.58 5.95
C ALA A 517 -6.82 -9.28 5.71
N THR A 518 -6.86 -10.62 5.72
CA THR A 518 -8.08 -11.37 5.39
C THR A 518 -9.22 -11.08 6.38
N TYR A 519 -8.93 -10.87 7.67
CA TYR A 519 -9.95 -10.44 8.64
C TYR A 519 -10.57 -9.09 8.24
N GLY A 520 -9.72 -8.08 8.00
CA GLY A 520 -10.18 -6.76 7.58
C GLY A 520 -10.96 -6.77 6.27
N TYR A 521 -10.56 -7.66 5.34
CA TYR A 521 -11.26 -7.88 4.09
C TYR A 521 -12.69 -8.40 4.31
N ALA A 522 -12.91 -9.34 5.24
CA ALA A 522 -14.25 -9.86 5.54
C ALA A 522 -15.23 -8.77 6.01
N GLY A 523 -14.72 -7.74 6.72
CA GLY A 523 -15.50 -6.60 7.20
C GLY A 523 -15.53 -5.38 6.27
N TRP A 524 -14.85 -5.43 5.13
CA TRP A 524 -14.83 -4.33 4.18
C TRP A 524 -16.01 -4.42 3.21
N ALA A 525 -16.89 -3.41 3.22
CA ALA A 525 -18.11 -3.38 2.39
C ALA A 525 -17.85 -3.47 0.87
N GLY A 526 -16.65 -3.12 0.40
CA GLY A 526 -16.23 -3.29 -1.00
C GLY A 526 -15.70 -4.68 -1.34
N SER A 527 -15.67 -5.63 -0.40
CA SER A 527 -15.20 -6.99 -0.64
C SER A 527 -16.28 -7.87 -1.28
N ARG A 528 -15.87 -8.88 -2.09
CA ARG A 528 -16.79 -9.84 -2.74
C ARG A 528 -17.42 -10.81 -1.75
N TRP A 529 -16.67 -11.18 -0.71
CA TRP A 529 -17.12 -12.08 0.36
C TRP A 529 -17.32 -11.32 1.67
N TYR A 530 -17.90 -10.11 1.56
CA TYR A 530 -18.30 -9.33 2.73
C TYR A 530 -19.31 -10.11 3.58
N SER A 531 -19.06 -10.18 4.88
CA SER A 531 -20.04 -10.59 5.87
C SER A 531 -19.75 -9.86 7.18
N ARG A 532 -20.71 -9.04 7.58
CA ARG A 532 -20.67 -8.35 8.88
C ARG A 532 -20.57 -9.36 10.03
N GLU A 533 -21.35 -10.43 9.97
CA GLU A 533 -21.41 -11.48 10.97
C GLU A 533 -20.06 -12.18 11.15
N VAL A 534 -19.36 -12.43 10.06
CA VAL A 534 -18.00 -13.00 10.07
C VAL A 534 -17.01 -12.05 10.73
N ALA A 535 -17.02 -10.78 10.33
CA ALA A 535 -16.10 -9.78 10.86
C ALA A 535 -16.38 -9.49 12.35
N GLU A 536 -17.65 -9.35 12.73
CA GLU A 536 -18.09 -9.14 14.12
C GLU A 536 -17.73 -10.33 15.02
N SER A 537 -17.89 -11.55 14.50
CA SER A 537 -17.52 -12.79 15.20
C SER A 537 -16.02 -12.90 15.44
N ALA A 538 -15.22 -12.62 14.42
CA ALA A 538 -13.77 -12.60 14.57
C ALA A 538 -13.31 -11.53 15.60
N ALA A 539 -13.92 -10.34 15.57
CA ALA A 539 -13.65 -9.29 16.55
C ALA A 539 -14.06 -9.70 17.98
N ALA A 540 -15.20 -10.34 18.16
CA ALA A 540 -15.66 -10.83 19.47
C ALA A 540 -14.72 -11.90 20.02
N LEU A 541 -14.31 -12.86 19.21
CA LEU A 541 -13.32 -13.88 19.60
C LEU A 541 -11.95 -13.29 19.94
N GLY A 542 -11.54 -12.24 19.21
CA GLY A 542 -10.32 -11.49 19.54
C GLY A 542 -10.40 -10.82 20.91
N ARG A 543 -11.51 -10.15 21.23
CA ARG A 543 -11.74 -9.54 22.55
C ARG A 543 -11.73 -10.58 23.66
N ASP A 544 -12.40 -11.72 23.47
CA ASP A 544 -12.41 -12.85 24.42
C ASP A 544 -10.99 -13.39 24.66
N THR A 545 -10.22 -13.54 23.59
CA THR A 545 -8.81 -13.98 23.65
C THR A 545 -7.94 -13.01 24.47
N ILE A 546 -8.03 -11.72 24.22
CA ILE A 546 -7.26 -10.70 24.95
C ILE A 546 -7.66 -10.68 26.43
N ASN A 547 -8.97 -10.75 26.76
CA ASN A 547 -9.44 -10.78 28.15
C ASN A 547 -8.91 -12.01 28.89
N LYS A 548 -9.01 -13.21 28.30
CA LYS A 548 -8.45 -14.46 28.87
C LYS A 548 -6.94 -14.37 29.07
N SER A 549 -6.24 -13.69 28.15
CA SER A 549 -4.79 -13.49 28.27
C SER A 549 -4.43 -12.55 29.42
N ILE A 550 -5.22 -11.50 29.65
CA ILE A 550 -5.04 -10.59 30.77
C ILE A 550 -5.26 -11.33 32.10
N ASP A 551 -6.30 -12.15 32.20
CA ASP A 551 -6.60 -12.90 33.41
C ASP A 551 -5.50 -13.95 33.69
N LEU A 552 -4.98 -14.57 32.66
CA LEU A 552 -3.84 -15.48 32.77
C LEU A 552 -2.56 -14.73 33.22
N ALA A 553 -2.27 -13.56 32.63
CA ALA A 553 -1.12 -12.74 33.05
C ALA A 553 -1.22 -12.37 34.54
N LYS A 554 -2.38 -11.92 34.98
CA LYS A 554 -2.64 -11.61 36.41
C LYS A 554 -2.44 -12.83 37.30
N SER A 555 -2.93 -14.01 36.91
CA SER A 555 -2.77 -15.25 37.70
C SER A 555 -1.33 -15.66 37.87
N LEU A 556 -0.46 -15.33 36.88
CA LEU A 556 0.97 -15.58 36.91
C LEU A 556 1.78 -14.48 37.62
N GLY A 557 1.10 -13.38 38.07
CA GLY A 557 1.77 -12.23 38.64
C GLY A 557 2.48 -11.33 37.64
N LEU A 558 2.17 -11.46 36.34
CA LEU A 558 2.70 -10.63 35.27
C LEU A 558 1.84 -9.36 35.13
N LYS A 559 2.42 -8.20 35.36
CA LYS A 559 1.70 -6.91 35.35
C LYS A 559 1.50 -6.44 33.92
N VAL A 560 0.23 -6.27 33.51
CA VAL A 560 -0.17 -5.70 32.23
C VAL A 560 -0.31 -4.19 32.38
N LEU A 561 0.37 -3.42 31.53
CA LEU A 561 0.38 -1.96 31.54
C LEU A 561 -0.55 -1.37 30.48
N TYR A 562 -0.67 -2.03 29.31
CA TYR A 562 -1.48 -1.61 28.20
C TYR A 562 -1.80 -2.80 27.27
N GLY A 563 -2.78 -2.67 26.42
CA GLY A 563 -3.09 -3.65 25.38
C GLY A 563 -3.78 -3.00 24.19
N ASP A 564 -3.37 -3.37 23.00
CA ASP A 564 -3.90 -2.84 21.73
C ASP A 564 -4.16 -3.96 20.73
N THR A 565 -5.42 -4.19 20.45
CA THR A 565 -5.90 -5.10 19.38
C THR A 565 -5.46 -6.55 19.59
N ASP A 566 -4.21 -6.89 19.35
CA ASP A 566 -3.60 -8.22 19.40
C ASP A 566 -2.27 -8.26 20.16
N SER A 567 -1.98 -7.19 20.91
CA SER A 567 -0.76 -7.09 21.69
C SER A 567 -1.02 -6.70 23.16
N LEU A 568 -0.12 -7.15 24.05
CA LEU A 568 -0.09 -6.81 25.47
C LEU A 568 1.27 -6.23 25.84
N PHE A 569 1.26 -5.09 26.52
CA PHE A 569 2.44 -4.44 27.08
C PHE A 569 2.54 -4.83 28.56
N VAL A 570 3.63 -5.46 28.93
CA VAL A 570 3.82 -6.01 30.28
C VAL A 570 5.15 -5.56 30.87
N GLU A 571 5.23 -5.43 32.20
CA GLU A 571 6.53 -5.27 32.87
C GLU A 571 7.40 -6.50 32.56
N TYR A 572 8.59 -6.28 32.03
CA TYR A 572 9.44 -7.38 31.56
C TYR A 572 10.06 -8.16 32.71
N ASN A 573 9.70 -9.43 32.80
CA ASN A 573 10.35 -10.44 33.61
C ASN A 573 10.50 -11.70 32.74
N GLU A 574 11.72 -12.07 32.44
CA GLU A 574 12.04 -13.15 31.49
C GLU A 574 11.35 -14.48 31.85
N LYS A 575 11.35 -14.85 33.14
CA LYS A 575 10.73 -16.11 33.61
C LYS A 575 9.21 -16.07 33.44
N LEU A 576 8.58 -14.98 33.89
CA LEU A 576 7.11 -14.83 33.83
C LEU A 576 6.64 -14.72 32.39
N VAL A 577 7.35 -13.97 31.53
CA VAL A 577 7.05 -13.84 30.11
C VAL A 577 7.17 -15.19 29.41
N SER A 578 8.26 -15.92 29.65
CA SER A 578 8.45 -17.27 29.07
C SER A 578 7.38 -18.26 29.53
N GLN A 579 6.96 -18.19 30.79
CA GLN A 579 5.88 -19.00 31.32
C GLN A 579 4.53 -18.61 30.71
N PHE A 580 4.25 -17.33 30.61
CA PHE A 580 3.00 -16.79 30.01
C PHE A 580 2.86 -17.25 28.56
N ILE A 581 3.92 -17.16 27.73
CA ILE A 581 3.92 -17.60 26.33
C ILE A 581 3.54 -19.09 26.24
N LYS A 582 4.12 -19.95 27.09
CA LYS A 582 3.80 -21.39 27.11
C LYS A 582 2.36 -21.68 27.54
N GLU A 583 1.87 -20.95 28.53
CA GLU A 583 0.50 -21.15 29.01
C GLU A 583 -0.54 -20.63 28.03
N ILE A 584 -0.26 -19.56 27.26
CA ILE A 584 -1.13 -19.09 26.15
C ILE A 584 -1.26 -20.18 25.09
N ASP A 585 -0.15 -20.74 24.62
CA ASP A 585 -0.16 -21.84 23.64
C ASP A 585 -0.99 -23.03 24.15
N LYS A 586 -0.74 -23.46 25.38
CA LYS A 586 -1.43 -24.60 26.01
C LYS A 586 -2.93 -24.35 26.18
N ASN A 587 -3.33 -23.19 26.69
CA ASN A 587 -4.73 -22.92 27.07
C ASN A 587 -5.58 -22.39 25.90
N LEU A 588 -4.98 -21.59 25.03
CA LEU A 588 -5.69 -20.94 23.92
C LEU A 588 -5.37 -21.56 22.56
N GLY A 589 -4.27 -22.30 22.43
CA GLY A 589 -3.81 -22.87 21.16
C GLY A 589 -3.46 -21.77 20.15
N LEU A 590 -2.89 -20.67 20.64
CA LEU A 590 -2.50 -19.51 19.83
C LEU A 590 -1.03 -19.17 20.09
N GLU A 591 -0.32 -18.82 19.04
CA GLU A 591 1.08 -18.41 19.13
C GLU A 591 1.14 -16.92 19.54
N ILE A 592 1.80 -16.63 20.68
CA ILE A 592 2.18 -15.29 21.10
C ILE A 592 3.69 -15.19 21.19
N ASN A 593 4.26 -14.07 20.76
CA ASN A 593 5.70 -13.88 20.72
C ASN A 593 6.11 -12.60 21.46
N LEU A 594 7.35 -12.60 21.98
CA LEU A 594 8.00 -11.36 22.37
C LEU A 594 8.32 -10.57 21.10
N GLY A 595 7.59 -9.48 20.86
CA GLY A 595 7.75 -8.62 19.70
C GLY A 595 8.83 -7.57 19.94
N GLN A 596 8.60 -6.64 20.85
CA GLN A 596 9.48 -5.52 21.15
C GLN A 596 9.82 -5.46 22.64
N LEU A 597 11.03 -5.05 22.95
CA LEU A 597 11.46 -4.73 24.31
C LEU A 597 11.86 -3.25 24.36
N TYR A 598 11.24 -2.51 25.26
CA TYR A 598 11.59 -1.12 25.52
C TYR A 598 12.40 -1.03 26.81
N THR A 599 13.53 -0.33 26.74
CA THR A 599 14.28 0.08 27.92
C THR A 599 13.40 0.97 28.79
N ARG A 600 12.66 1.87 28.14
CA ARG A 600 11.71 2.79 28.79
C ARG A 600 10.59 3.17 27.83
N ILE A 601 9.36 3.27 28.32
CA ILE A 601 8.18 3.69 27.56
C ILE A 601 7.36 4.70 28.35
N LEU A 602 6.82 5.69 27.64
CA LEU A 602 5.90 6.68 28.14
C LEU A 602 4.51 6.43 27.58
N PHE A 603 3.53 6.15 28.44
CA PHE A 603 2.11 6.13 28.11
C PHE A 603 1.45 7.44 28.47
N THR A 604 0.73 8.04 27.51
CA THR A 604 -0.14 9.20 27.77
C THR A 604 -1.54 8.72 28.17
N GLU A 605 -2.43 9.64 28.59
CA GLU A 605 -3.84 9.32 28.87
C GLU A 605 -4.61 8.82 27.61
N ALA A 606 -4.14 9.18 26.42
CA ALA A 606 -4.82 8.85 25.19
C ALA A 606 -4.41 7.46 24.67
N LYS A 607 -5.40 6.60 24.38
CA LYS A 607 -5.20 5.33 23.70
C LYS A 607 -4.46 5.51 22.38
N LYS A 608 -3.57 4.57 22.05
CA LYS A 608 -2.76 4.59 20.82
C LYS A 608 -1.81 5.79 20.70
N LYS A 609 -1.43 6.39 21.85
CA LYS A 609 -0.45 7.48 21.92
C LYS A 609 0.60 7.18 23.00
N TYR A 610 1.75 6.73 22.54
CA TYR A 610 2.89 6.41 23.41
C TYR A 610 4.21 6.62 22.68
N ALA A 611 5.29 6.67 23.43
CA ALA A 611 6.64 6.63 22.88
C ALA A 611 7.55 5.76 23.74
N GLY A 612 8.40 4.96 23.11
CA GLY A 612 9.32 4.07 23.76
C GLY A 612 10.75 4.22 23.25
N LEU A 613 11.71 4.06 24.16
CA LEU A 613 13.13 3.96 23.85
C LEU A 613 13.49 2.48 23.78
N MET A 614 13.98 2.04 22.62
CA MET A 614 14.42 0.66 22.38
C MET A 614 15.85 0.43 22.91
N ASP A 615 16.26 -0.84 23.02
CA ASP A 615 17.59 -1.20 23.51
C ASP A 615 18.74 -0.70 22.62
N ASP A 616 18.48 -0.45 21.33
CA ASP A 616 19.44 0.13 20.38
C ASP A 616 19.50 1.67 20.41
N GLY A 617 18.73 2.31 21.29
CA GLY A 617 18.64 3.77 21.42
C GLY A 617 17.70 4.46 20.43
N GLU A 618 17.01 3.72 19.57
CA GLU A 618 16.01 4.29 18.66
C GLU A 618 14.70 4.58 19.41
N LEU A 619 14.03 5.66 19.00
CA LEU A 619 12.70 6.04 19.53
C LEU A 619 11.60 5.46 18.65
N ASP A 620 10.70 4.69 19.24
CA ASP A 620 9.42 4.32 18.64
C ASP A 620 8.33 5.27 19.13
N VAL A 621 7.72 6.03 18.20
CA VAL A 621 6.69 7.02 18.50
C VAL A 621 5.39 6.64 17.80
N VAL A 622 4.31 6.47 18.57
CA VAL A 622 3.01 6.04 18.06
C VAL A 622 1.94 7.09 18.35
N GLY A 623 1.23 7.51 17.28
CA GLY A 623 0.05 8.36 17.35
C GLY A 623 0.26 9.81 17.83
N MET A 624 1.49 10.22 18.08
CA MET A 624 1.84 11.58 18.53
C MET A 624 2.07 12.55 17.36
N GLU A 625 2.18 13.84 17.66
CA GLU A 625 2.32 14.92 16.70
C GLU A 625 3.62 14.85 15.89
N ALA A 626 4.69 14.33 16.50
CA ALA A 626 6.01 14.16 15.90
C ALA A 626 6.00 13.38 14.56
N ILE A 627 5.02 12.49 14.40
CA ILE A 627 4.87 11.65 13.19
C ILE A 627 3.74 12.13 12.26
N ARG A 628 3.06 13.25 12.57
CA ARG A 628 1.93 13.76 11.79
C ARG A 628 2.38 14.81 10.79
N GLY A 629 1.90 14.68 9.55
CA GLY A 629 2.27 15.58 8.44
C GLY A 629 1.60 16.97 8.45
N ASP A 630 0.65 17.23 9.37
CA ASP A 630 -0.10 18.48 9.46
C ASP A 630 0.49 19.50 10.47
N TRP A 631 1.66 19.19 11.01
CA TRP A 631 2.43 20.03 11.92
C TRP A 631 3.70 20.58 11.23
N SER A 632 4.20 21.74 11.69
CA SER A 632 5.46 22.27 11.21
C SER A 632 6.63 21.33 11.57
N ASN A 633 7.72 21.39 10.78
CA ASN A 633 8.93 20.64 11.12
C ASN A 633 9.47 21.03 12.50
N LEU A 634 9.35 22.32 12.87
CA LEU A 634 9.71 22.79 14.19
C LEU A 634 8.99 22.04 15.31
N ALA A 635 7.65 21.94 15.23
CA ALA A 635 6.83 21.26 16.26
C ALA A 635 7.19 19.77 16.37
N ARG A 636 7.41 19.12 15.22
CA ARG A 636 7.82 17.70 15.17
C ARG A 636 9.18 17.49 15.84
N ASN A 637 10.15 18.33 15.53
CA ASN A 637 11.49 18.26 16.12
C ASN A 637 11.47 18.52 17.63
N VAL A 638 10.65 19.47 18.08
CA VAL A 638 10.45 19.75 19.51
C VAL A 638 9.93 18.53 20.25
N GLN A 639 8.87 17.91 19.74
CA GLN A 639 8.29 16.75 20.40
C GLN A 639 9.27 15.56 20.43
N ASN A 640 9.98 15.31 19.33
CA ASN A 640 11.01 14.26 19.27
C ASN A 640 12.11 14.48 20.29
N GLU A 641 12.63 15.71 20.41
CA GLU A 641 13.70 16.00 21.35
C GLU A 641 13.21 15.97 22.82
N VAL A 642 12.00 16.47 23.07
CA VAL A 642 11.35 16.34 24.41
C VAL A 642 11.19 14.88 24.79
N LEU A 643 10.69 14.03 23.87
CA LEU A 643 10.56 12.59 24.09
C LEU A 643 11.91 11.95 24.38
N ARG A 644 12.94 12.31 23.62
CA ARG A 644 14.28 11.77 23.80
C ARG A 644 14.83 12.11 25.20
N LEU A 645 14.78 13.39 25.57
CA LEU A 645 15.27 13.86 26.88
C LEU A 645 14.51 13.21 28.05
N VAL A 646 13.21 12.96 27.91
CA VAL A 646 12.40 12.28 28.92
C VAL A 646 12.70 10.78 28.98
N LEU A 647 12.85 10.14 27.84
CA LEU A 647 13.04 8.68 27.79
C LEU A 647 14.48 8.26 28.08
N GLU A 648 15.50 9.02 27.64
CA GLU A 648 16.91 8.73 27.95
C GLU A 648 17.24 9.05 29.41
N ASP A 649 16.97 10.30 29.84
CA ASP A 649 17.44 10.82 31.11
C ASP A 649 16.44 10.70 32.26
N ALA A 650 15.18 10.36 32.00
CA ALA A 650 14.05 10.48 32.93
C ALA A 650 13.97 11.88 33.58
N ASN A 651 14.38 12.92 32.81
CA ASN A 651 14.55 14.27 33.34
C ASN A 651 13.61 15.28 32.66
N PRO A 652 12.38 15.45 33.12
CA PRO A 652 11.43 16.40 32.53
C PRO A 652 11.87 17.86 32.69
N THR A 653 12.73 18.18 33.67
CA THR A 653 13.26 19.54 33.87
C THR A 653 14.19 19.96 32.73
N ARG A 654 15.03 19.04 32.26
CA ARG A 654 15.91 19.29 31.10
C ARG A 654 15.10 19.51 29.82
N ALA A 655 14.06 18.70 29.63
CA ALA A 655 13.14 18.87 28.50
C ALA A 655 12.38 20.21 28.56
N LYS A 656 11.91 20.63 29.76
CA LYS A 656 11.32 21.95 29.96
C LYS A 656 12.30 23.07 29.59
N SER A 657 13.56 22.98 30.05
CA SER A 657 14.58 23.98 29.76
C SER A 657 14.87 24.06 28.26
N TYR A 658 14.92 22.94 27.55
CA TYR A 658 15.06 22.90 26.09
C TYR A 658 13.94 23.67 25.39
N VAL A 659 12.67 23.40 25.74
CA VAL A 659 11.50 24.08 25.16
C VAL A 659 11.55 25.60 25.43
N THR A 660 11.86 26.00 26.66
CA THR A 660 11.96 27.42 27.05
C THR A 660 13.07 28.15 26.26
N ASN A 661 14.21 27.50 26.04
CA ASN A 661 15.31 28.08 25.25
C ASN A 661 14.93 28.19 23.77
N LEU A 662 14.28 27.17 23.22
CA LEU A 662 13.84 27.20 21.83
C LEU A 662 12.79 28.29 21.57
N ILE A 663 11.88 28.56 22.53
CA ILE A 663 10.95 29.67 22.42
C ILE A 663 11.71 31.01 22.31
N LYS A 664 12.75 31.22 23.14
CA LYS A 664 13.61 32.42 23.03
C LYS A 664 14.35 32.52 21.71
N ASP A 665 14.84 31.40 21.18
CA ASP A 665 15.50 31.36 19.88
C ASP A 665 14.51 31.65 18.74
N LEU A 666 13.27 31.18 18.82
CA LEU A 666 12.24 31.52 17.86
C LEU A 666 11.88 33.02 17.91
N GLU A 667 11.66 33.58 19.10
CA GLU A 667 11.36 35.00 19.30
C GLU A 667 12.53 35.91 18.79
N SER A 668 13.76 35.40 18.86
CA SER A 668 14.97 36.08 18.37
C SER A 668 15.24 35.82 16.88
N ALA A 669 14.30 35.21 16.15
CA ALA A 669 14.44 34.87 14.73
C ALA A 669 15.64 33.99 14.36
N LYS A 670 16.15 33.18 15.30
CA LYS A 670 17.28 32.26 15.08
C LYS A 670 16.87 30.92 14.47
N VAL A 671 15.56 30.63 14.47
CA VAL A 671 15.03 29.38 13.89
C VAL A 671 14.95 29.52 12.37
N PRO A 672 15.42 28.53 11.59
CA PRO A 672 15.37 28.57 10.13
C PRO A 672 13.93 28.62 9.60
N LYS A 673 13.66 29.51 8.65
CA LYS A 673 12.34 29.70 8.02
C LYS A 673 11.74 28.39 7.47
N PRO A 674 12.47 27.48 6.80
CA PRO A 674 11.92 26.22 6.30
C PRO A 674 11.28 25.35 7.39
N SER A 675 11.78 25.42 8.65
CA SER A 675 11.21 24.66 9.77
C SER A 675 9.83 25.16 10.22
N LEU A 676 9.47 26.39 9.87
CA LEU A 676 8.19 27.03 10.19
C LEU A 676 7.10 26.74 9.16
N VAL A 677 7.46 26.25 7.97
CA VAL A 677 6.48 25.99 6.90
C VAL A 677 5.57 24.82 7.29
N ILE A 678 4.27 25.05 7.21
CA ILE A 678 3.25 24.03 7.39
C ILE A 678 2.76 23.60 6.01
N TRP A 679 2.89 22.31 5.68
CA TRP A 679 2.50 21.76 4.40
C TRP A 679 1.16 21.01 4.51
N LYS A 680 0.22 21.30 3.59
CA LYS A 680 -1.02 20.52 3.48
C LYS A 680 -1.38 20.28 2.03
N THR A 681 -1.83 19.06 1.73
CA THR A 681 -2.30 18.67 0.41
C THR A 681 -3.74 19.10 0.20
N LEU A 682 -4.07 19.63 -0.97
CA LEU A 682 -5.43 19.91 -1.39
C LEU A 682 -6.12 18.62 -1.82
N THR A 683 -7.20 18.27 -1.13
CA THR A 683 -8.01 17.07 -1.44
C THR A 683 -9.22 17.40 -2.33
N LYS A 684 -9.53 18.69 -2.50
CA LYS A 684 -10.58 19.23 -3.36
C LYS A 684 -10.07 20.49 -4.04
N ARG A 685 -10.77 21.01 -5.04
CA ARG A 685 -10.47 22.34 -5.58
C ARG A 685 -10.70 23.40 -4.48
N PRO A 686 -9.94 24.52 -4.50
CA PRO A 686 -10.07 25.54 -3.45
C PRO A 686 -11.48 26.14 -3.30
N ASP A 687 -12.26 26.16 -4.37
CA ASP A 687 -13.65 26.65 -4.42
C ASP A 687 -14.68 25.63 -3.89
N GLU A 688 -14.33 24.34 -3.83
CA GLU A 688 -15.19 23.25 -3.36
C GLU A 688 -15.12 23.04 -1.84
N TYR A 689 -14.22 23.75 -1.15
CA TYR A 689 -14.11 23.63 0.31
C TYR A 689 -15.19 24.46 1.03
N GLU A 690 -16.00 23.81 1.83
CA GLU A 690 -17.04 24.45 2.66
C GLU A 690 -16.45 25.21 3.87
N VAL A 691 -15.29 24.76 4.36
CA VAL A 691 -14.61 25.34 5.53
C VAL A 691 -13.37 26.11 5.11
N ASN A 692 -13.24 27.34 5.61
CA ASN A 692 -12.06 28.15 5.40
C ASN A 692 -10.89 27.66 6.27
N ALA A 693 -9.95 26.96 5.65
CA ALA A 693 -8.72 26.49 6.30
C ALA A 693 -7.49 27.28 5.77
N PRO A 694 -6.40 27.39 6.54
CA PRO A 694 -5.21 28.15 6.13
C PRO A 694 -4.68 27.79 4.75
N HIS A 695 -4.48 26.51 4.47
CA HIS A 695 -3.97 26.03 3.16
C HIS A 695 -4.93 26.32 2.00
N VAL A 696 -6.25 26.29 2.23
CA VAL A 696 -7.26 26.60 1.23
C VAL A 696 -7.23 28.07 0.88
N GLU A 697 -7.14 28.94 1.89
CA GLU A 697 -7.07 30.38 1.67
C GLU A 697 -5.78 30.79 0.96
N VAL A 698 -4.66 30.13 1.32
CA VAL A 698 -3.38 30.33 0.62
C VAL A 698 -3.47 29.88 -0.83
N ALA A 699 -4.09 28.73 -1.09
CA ALA A 699 -4.36 28.27 -2.45
C ALA A 699 -5.21 29.27 -3.25
N ARG A 700 -6.26 29.85 -2.63
CA ARG A 700 -7.09 30.90 -3.25
C ARG A 700 -6.29 32.19 -3.54
N LYS A 701 -5.39 32.59 -2.61
CA LYS A 701 -4.49 33.73 -2.81
C LYS A 701 -3.53 33.48 -3.99
N MET A 702 -2.96 32.29 -4.04
CA MET A 702 -2.09 31.87 -5.14
C MET A 702 -2.84 31.90 -6.48
N ALA A 703 -4.05 31.32 -6.54
CA ALA A 703 -4.85 31.28 -7.75
C ALA A 703 -5.23 32.70 -8.26
N LYS A 704 -5.56 33.64 -7.36
CA LYS A 704 -5.82 35.05 -7.71
C LYS A 704 -4.62 35.77 -8.33
N GLU A 705 -3.41 35.31 -8.02
CA GLU A 705 -2.16 35.84 -8.56
C GLU A 705 -1.68 35.10 -9.82
N GLY A 706 -2.54 34.25 -10.39
CA GLY A 706 -2.25 33.52 -11.62
C GLY A 706 -1.45 32.22 -11.42
N TRP A 707 -1.30 31.76 -10.17
CA TRP A 707 -0.69 30.47 -9.90
C TRP A 707 -1.70 29.35 -10.18
N SER A 708 -1.27 28.35 -10.94
CA SER A 708 -2.09 27.14 -11.09
C SER A 708 -2.03 26.31 -9.81
N VAL A 709 -3.18 26.04 -9.22
CA VAL A 709 -3.31 25.23 -8.00
C VAL A 709 -4.38 24.17 -8.26
N SER A 710 -4.01 22.91 -8.10
CA SER A 710 -4.83 21.74 -8.43
C SER A 710 -5.04 20.82 -7.23
N VAL A 711 -6.03 19.92 -7.34
CA VAL A 711 -6.20 18.83 -6.37
C VAL A 711 -4.96 17.94 -6.39
N GLY A 712 -4.47 17.60 -5.22
CA GLY A 712 -3.21 16.85 -5.03
C GLY A 712 -1.97 17.72 -4.74
N ASP A 713 -2.03 19.05 -5.04
CA ASP A 713 -0.91 19.95 -4.76
C ASP A 713 -0.70 20.14 -3.25
N LYS A 714 0.57 20.13 -2.82
CA LYS A 714 0.97 20.52 -1.46
C LYS A 714 1.09 22.04 -1.38
N VAL A 715 0.33 22.65 -0.49
CA VAL A 715 0.36 24.09 -0.22
C VAL A 715 1.17 24.34 1.06
N GLY A 716 2.31 25.00 0.90
CA GLY A 716 3.19 25.43 2.01
C GLY A 716 2.82 26.85 2.47
N PHE A 717 2.55 27.01 3.75
CA PHE A 717 2.18 28.31 4.30
C PHE A 717 2.85 28.60 5.63
N ILE A 718 2.94 29.89 5.94
CA ILE A 718 3.41 30.42 7.22
C ILE A 718 2.30 31.33 7.77
N ILE A 719 2.07 31.28 9.07
CA ILE A 719 1.15 32.18 9.76
C ILE A 719 1.86 33.48 10.09
N THR A 720 1.26 34.61 9.71
CA THR A 720 1.83 35.96 9.81
C THR A 720 1.11 36.80 10.86
N LYS A 721 1.74 37.89 11.29
CA LYS A 721 1.19 38.89 12.24
C LYS A 721 -0.01 39.67 11.70
N LYS A 722 -0.50 39.38 10.48
CA LYS A 722 -1.67 40.06 9.92
C LYS A 722 -2.89 39.93 10.82
N PRO A 723 -3.74 40.97 10.91
CA PRO A 723 -4.99 40.88 11.69
C PRO A 723 -5.98 39.93 11.01
N GLY A 724 -6.87 39.31 11.78
CA GLY A 724 -7.96 38.47 11.27
C GLY A 724 -7.94 37.05 11.82
N LYS A 725 -8.81 36.22 11.26
CA LYS A 725 -8.91 34.79 11.60
C LYS A 725 -7.68 34.04 11.10
N LEU A 726 -7.39 32.86 11.68
CA LEU A 726 -6.17 32.08 11.40
C LEU A 726 -5.95 31.85 9.90
N TYR A 727 -7.00 31.48 9.15
CA TYR A 727 -6.88 31.26 7.70
C TYR A 727 -6.53 32.53 6.92
N GLN A 728 -6.90 33.70 7.42
CA GLN A 728 -6.58 35.01 6.82
C GLN A 728 -5.13 35.43 7.07
N LYS A 729 -4.56 35.01 8.23
CA LYS A 729 -3.16 35.24 8.59
C LYS A 729 -2.19 34.36 7.80
N ALA A 730 -2.67 33.28 7.19
CA ALA A 730 -1.84 32.37 6.40
C ALA A 730 -1.42 32.99 5.07
N GLU A 731 -0.12 32.94 4.79
CA GLU A 731 0.47 33.42 3.54
C GLU A 731 1.34 32.35 2.89
N PRO A 732 1.47 32.37 1.54
CA PRO A 732 2.42 31.49 0.85
C PRO A 732 3.81 31.64 1.45
N HIS A 733 4.45 30.52 1.83
CA HIS A 733 5.73 30.56 2.57
C HIS A 733 6.85 31.34 1.87
N PHE A 734 6.86 31.33 0.52
CA PHE A 734 7.88 32.03 -0.27
C PHE A 734 7.70 33.55 -0.28
N LYS A 735 6.56 34.09 0.17
CA LYS A 735 6.27 35.53 0.25
C LYS A 735 6.52 36.12 1.63
N VAL A 736 6.75 35.30 2.63
CA VAL A 736 6.87 35.74 4.03
C VAL A 736 8.33 35.94 4.40
N SER A 737 8.67 37.12 4.93
CA SER A 737 9.95 37.35 5.63
C SER A 737 9.85 36.97 7.10
N MET A 738 10.98 36.72 7.77
CA MET A 738 10.99 36.31 9.18
C MET A 738 10.35 37.37 10.11
N GLU A 739 10.41 38.63 9.75
CA GLU A 739 9.82 39.75 10.52
C GLU A 739 8.27 39.70 10.54
N GLN A 740 7.68 39.11 9.50
CA GLN A 740 6.24 38.99 9.33
C GLN A 740 5.65 37.79 10.07
N VAL A 741 6.48 36.84 10.52
CA VAL A 741 6.04 35.60 11.15
C VAL A 741 5.34 35.89 12.47
N ASP A 742 4.17 35.26 12.71
CA ASP A 742 3.45 35.29 13.97
C ASP A 742 4.08 34.28 14.95
N TYR A 743 5.13 34.68 15.63
CA TYR A 743 5.84 33.80 16.59
C TYR A 743 4.93 33.33 17.72
N ASP A 744 3.97 34.15 18.18
CA ASP A 744 3.01 33.78 19.22
C ASP A 744 2.17 32.56 18.76
N TYR A 745 1.79 32.54 17.48
CA TYR A 745 1.09 31.36 16.92
C TYR A 745 1.97 30.12 17.01
N TYR A 746 3.24 30.21 16.63
CA TYR A 746 4.14 29.05 16.65
C TYR A 746 4.42 28.58 18.08
N VAL A 747 4.58 29.48 19.02
CA VAL A 747 4.73 29.14 20.43
C VAL A 747 3.48 28.45 20.95
N ASN A 748 2.30 29.10 20.83
CA ASN A 748 1.09 28.64 21.50
C ASN A 748 0.33 27.50 20.78
N ASN A 749 0.51 27.34 19.43
CA ASN A 749 -0.23 26.39 18.66
C ASN A 749 0.64 25.27 18.03
N GLN A 750 1.97 25.37 18.13
CA GLN A 750 2.90 24.40 17.56
C GLN A 750 3.86 23.83 18.61
N ILE A 751 4.66 24.67 19.27
CA ILE A 751 5.72 24.23 20.21
C ILE A 751 5.10 23.74 21.52
N VAL A 752 4.37 24.63 22.20
CA VAL A 752 3.84 24.34 23.54
C VAL A 752 2.91 23.14 23.56
N PRO A 753 1.89 23.00 22.68
CA PRO A 753 1.03 21.83 22.70
C PRO A 753 1.77 20.51 22.37
N ALA A 754 2.78 20.56 21.49
CA ALA A 754 3.56 19.37 21.16
C ALA A 754 4.41 18.89 22.35
N ALA A 755 5.01 19.83 23.10
CA ALA A 755 5.82 19.54 24.28
C ALA A 755 4.96 19.18 25.50
N ALA A 756 3.85 19.89 25.73
CA ALA A 756 2.96 19.70 26.90
C ALA A 756 2.38 18.30 26.93
N ARG A 757 1.98 17.72 25.80
CA ARG A 757 1.48 16.33 25.73
C ARG A 757 2.40 15.30 26.36
N VAL A 758 3.70 15.54 26.32
CA VAL A 758 4.71 14.68 26.92
C VAL A 758 4.92 15.07 28.40
N LEU A 759 5.03 16.36 28.65
CA LEU A 759 5.43 16.90 29.96
C LEU A 759 4.31 16.97 30.98
N GLU A 760 3.04 16.99 30.55
CA GLU A 760 1.86 16.91 31.44
C GLU A 760 1.82 15.62 32.27
N VAL A 761 2.34 14.52 31.73
CA VAL A 761 2.51 13.25 32.46
C VAL A 761 3.37 13.45 33.74
N PHE A 762 4.24 14.48 33.76
CA PHE A 762 5.10 14.85 34.90
C PHE A 762 4.62 16.05 35.65
N GLY A 763 3.36 16.49 35.42
CA GLY A 763 2.78 17.65 36.10
C GLY A 763 3.25 19.01 35.62
N ILE A 764 3.96 19.07 34.45
CA ILE A 764 4.38 20.32 33.82
C ILE A 764 3.33 20.72 32.79
N ALA A 765 2.53 21.74 33.12
CA ALA A 765 1.46 22.22 32.27
C ALA A 765 1.96 23.22 31.19
N GLU A 766 1.15 23.53 30.20
CA GLU A 766 1.45 24.48 29.13
C GLU A 766 1.94 25.84 29.67
N LYS A 767 1.27 26.36 30.72
CA LYS A 767 1.65 27.61 31.39
C LYS A 767 3.06 27.63 31.98
N ASP A 768 3.59 26.47 32.32
CA ASP A 768 4.95 26.33 32.89
C ASP A 768 6.05 26.37 31.83
N LEU A 769 5.67 26.22 30.52
CA LEU A 769 6.55 26.26 29.37
C LEU A 769 6.68 27.66 28.80
N VAL A 770 5.62 28.45 28.89
CA VAL A 770 5.62 29.85 28.45
C VAL A 770 6.06 30.66 29.68
N GLY A 771 7.29 31.23 29.68
CA GLY A 771 7.78 32.07 30.77
C GLY A 771 6.80 33.21 31.06
N THR A 772 6.88 33.79 32.26
CA THR A 772 5.96 34.79 32.86
C THR A 772 5.73 36.09 32.08
N SER A 773 6.11 36.17 30.82
CA SER A 773 5.96 37.33 29.92
C SER A 773 4.80 37.25 28.95
N GLY A 774 4.00 36.17 28.95
CA GLY A 774 2.84 36.03 28.06
C GLY A 774 1.54 35.82 28.83
N GLN A 775 0.70 36.88 28.91
CA GLN A 775 -0.70 36.73 29.30
C GLN A 775 -1.42 35.82 28.30
N VAL A 776 -1.90 34.67 28.76
CA VAL A 776 -2.78 33.81 28.01
C VAL A 776 -4.10 34.56 27.78
N SER A 777 -4.35 35.03 26.60
CA SER A 777 -5.69 35.50 26.20
C SER A 777 -6.54 34.26 25.90
N LEU A 778 -7.55 34.05 26.71
CA LEU A 778 -8.63 33.07 26.52
C LEU A 778 -9.40 33.27 25.21
#